data_af4b3511880359489adac5b489647779
#
_entry.id   af4b3511880359489adac5b489647779
#
_cell.length_a   1.000
_cell.length_b   1.000
_cell.length_c   1.000
_cell.angle_alpha   90.00
_cell.angle_beta   90.00
_cell.angle_gamma   90.00
#
_symmetry.space_group_name_H-M   'P 1'
#
loop_
_entity.id
_entity.type
_entity.pdbx_description
1 polymer ?
#
loop_
_entity_poly.entity_id
_entity_poly.type
_entity_poly.pdbx_seq_one_letter_code
_entity_poly.pdbx_strand_id
1 'polypeptide(L)'
;QPFSGYEVIPYHQTPSGGSTDEEGISQWALEDSVTPGIYSLDDYDFRKPNAWLFQAQQNPASPKPGSIDVYDWPGRFVETGHAEFYARIRQERWQVEHQQIQATATAAGIAPGHIFTLTNAPFFSDNGEYLVTAAGYHFEENRYASGEGETIHRTDFTVIPAAVSYRPAQSTAWPRTYGPQTAKVVGPQGESIWTDKYGRVKVKFHWDRLAKGDDTSSCWVRVSSAWAGQGYGGVQIPRVGDEVVVDFINGDPDRPIITGRVYNEASMPPWALPAAATQMGFMSRTKDGSVDNANALRFEDKAGAEQVWIQAERNMDTSVKNDETHSVGGARSHYVKKNELHRVEANQIQAVKGGTEILTGKGKLDAAVEQYVIASGTKLRLVSGESAIELNANGKINLIGKEFNFFVEGDGYITTGGKLHLNTSGTKPGTTAPGSGHKGDIDAAVQEKFSPNKSAKNPAPAVSAPAASRPKPTTKFAAAPPLKGSYVYQNNSYNSDVMPFSEDVVKEINKSPTLQTQLKDLKDKGWAIQPGAAGGGSYADTNNKLIVMDPEHMEDTATTVQTLAHEAGHATYPVAVDSSSKENFINSQLMDEGGATLNNIKIQREILANGGIDIDIAGSAENLKAYNSAYDKMVSGELSRIDAAKAIGKVYGKGEIASGTNLNYNDYYGGFYGK
;
A
#
# COMPACT_ATOMS: atom_id res chain seq x y z
N GLN A 1 7.75 55.55 -9.00
CA GLN A 1 8.48 56.83 -9.00
C GLN A 1 7.85 57.80 -9.99
N PRO A 2 7.86 59.13 -9.76
CA PRO A 2 7.39 60.10 -10.74
C PRO A 2 8.21 60.03 -12.02
N PHE A 3 7.61 60.47 -13.13
CA PHE A 3 8.33 60.75 -14.37
C PHE A 3 9.08 62.10 -14.18
N SER A 4 10.35 62.13 -14.55
CA SER A 4 11.20 63.32 -14.31
C SER A 4 10.64 64.54 -15.01
N GLY A 5 10.40 65.60 -14.26
CA GLY A 5 9.81 66.86 -14.72
C GLY A 5 8.28 66.93 -14.73
N TYR A 6 7.66 65.82 -14.32
CA TYR A 6 6.20 65.69 -14.21
C TYR A 6 5.75 65.15 -12.86
N GLU A 7 6.50 65.51 -11.80
CA GLU A 7 6.19 65.13 -10.42
C GLU A 7 4.85 65.72 -9.96
N VAL A 8 4.53 66.91 -10.46
CA VAL A 8 3.28 67.64 -10.17
C VAL A 8 2.64 68.01 -11.49
N ILE A 9 1.39 67.66 -11.69
CA ILE A 9 0.61 67.99 -12.91
C ILE A 9 -0.65 68.76 -12.46
N PRO A 10 -0.82 70.03 -12.89
CA PRO A 10 -1.99 70.81 -12.51
C PRO A 10 -3.22 70.43 -13.35
N TYR A 11 -4.41 70.62 -12.75
CA TYR A 11 -5.65 70.62 -13.48
C TYR A 11 -5.90 72.00 -14.10
N HIS A 12 -6.15 72.06 -15.39
CA HIS A 12 -6.51 73.27 -16.09
C HIS A 12 -7.82 73.03 -16.85
N GLN A 13 -8.88 73.70 -16.42
CA GLN A 13 -10.09 73.72 -17.22
C GLN A 13 -9.83 74.59 -18.44
N THR A 14 -9.82 74.01 -19.64
CA THR A 14 -9.63 74.76 -20.87
C THR A 14 -10.84 75.63 -21.11
N PRO A 15 -10.69 76.94 -21.08
CA PRO A 15 -11.78 77.84 -21.45
C PRO A 15 -12.15 77.61 -22.92
N SER A 16 -13.43 77.67 -23.25
CA SER A 16 -13.86 77.58 -24.64
C SER A 16 -13.18 78.65 -25.50
N GLY A 17 -12.17 78.28 -26.29
CA GLY A 17 -11.45 79.13 -27.21
C GLY A 17 -10.11 79.71 -26.79
N GLY A 18 -9.47 79.23 -25.69
CA GLY A 18 -8.14 79.64 -25.25
C GLY A 18 -7.10 78.51 -25.30
N SER A 19 -5.97 78.76 -25.97
CA SER A 19 -4.75 77.96 -25.85
C SER A 19 -4.09 78.32 -24.52
N THR A 20 -3.86 77.36 -23.67
CA THR A 20 -2.96 77.52 -22.53
C THR A 20 -1.59 76.98 -22.90
N ASP A 21 -0.53 77.78 -22.73
CA ASP A 21 0.87 77.34 -22.95
C ASP A 21 1.37 76.38 -21.89
N GLU A 22 0.54 76.10 -20.89
CA GLU A 22 0.90 75.18 -19.77
C GLU A 22 0.31 73.78 -20.00
N GLU A 23 1.16 72.79 -19.91
CA GLU A 23 0.75 71.39 -19.90
C GLU A 23 -0.05 71.04 -18.63
N GLY A 24 -1.15 70.32 -18.76
CA GLY A 24 -1.97 69.98 -17.61
C GLY A 24 -3.09 68.98 -17.95
N ILE A 25 -3.88 68.64 -16.93
CA ILE A 25 -5.03 67.76 -17.04
C ILE A 25 -6.28 68.62 -17.29
N SER A 26 -7.01 68.28 -18.35
CA SER A 26 -8.18 69.06 -18.77
C SER A 26 -9.51 68.35 -18.43
N GLN A 27 -9.50 67.06 -18.24
CA GLN A 27 -10.66 66.27 -17.83
C GLN A 27 -10.27 65.34 -16.70
N TRP A 28 -11.16 65.25 -15.71
CA TRP A 28 -10.99 64.37 -14.55
C TRP A 28 -12.34 63.80 -14.15
N ALA A 29 -12.54 62.51 -14.37
CA ALA A 29 -13.80 61.83 -14.13
C ALA A 29 -13.58 60.65 -13.17
N LEU A 30 -14.07 60.78 -11.94
CA LEU A 30 -14.05 59.70 -10.95
C LEU A 30 -15.15 58.69 -11.26
N GLU A 31 -14.79 57.42 -11.24
CA GLU A 31 -15.70 56.30 -11.35
C GLU A 31 -15.54 55.38 -10.15
N ASP A 32 -16.60 55.29 -9.34
CA ASP A 32 -16.66 54.36 -8.20
C ASP A 32 -17.52 53.16 -8.57
N SER A 33 -16.95 51.97 -8.43
CA SER A 33 -17.63 50.70 -8.67
C SER A 33 -17.86 49.93 -7.36
N VAL A 34 -18.99 49.25 -7.24
CA VAL A 34 -19.25 48.35 -6.10
C VAL A 34 -18.50 47.05 -6.31
N THR A 35 -17.57 46.76 -5.42
CA THR A 35 -16.75 45.55 -5.46
C THR A 35 -17.01 44.66 -4.26
N PRO A 36 -16.82 43.31 -4.39
CA PRO A 36 -16.92 42.39 -3.26
C PRO A 36 -15.93 42.71 -2.14
N GLY A 37 -16.35 42.52 -0.90
CA GLY A 37 -15.53 42.83 0.29
C GLY A 37 -14.75 41.66 0.83
N ILE A 38 -15.09 40.42 0.45
CA ILE A 38 -14.45 39.19 0.93
C ILE A 38 -14.05 38.36 -0.28
N TYR A 39 -12.82 37.90 -0.28
CA TYR A 39 -12.35 36.86 -1.20
C TYR A 39 -11.96 35.62 -0.42
N SER A 40 -12.60 34.50 -0.72
CA SER A 40 -12.32 33.20 -0.10
C SER A 40 -11.94 32.16 -1.15
N LEU A 41 -11.05 31.27 -0.79
CA LEU A 41 -10.61 30.17 -1.64
C LEU A 41 -10.28 28.94 -0.80
N ASP A 42 -10.45 27.79 -1.42
CA ASP A 42 -10.11 26.50 -0.83
C ASP A 42 -9.55 25.58 -1.90
N ASP A 43 -8.84 24.52 -1.47
CA ASP A 43 -8.31 23.49 -2.36
C ASP A 43 -8.20 22.16 -1.63
N TYR A 44 -7.86 21.12 -2.36
CA TYR A 44 -7.71 19.76 -1.84
C TYR A 44 -6.34 19.18 -2.16
N ASP A 45 -5.63 18.76 -1.11
CA ASP A 45 -4.41 17.97 -1.23
C ASP A 45 -4.65 16.53 -0.76
N PHE A 46 -4.64 15.57 -1.70
CA PHE A 46 -4.81 14.16 -1.39
C PHE A 46 -3.74 13.59 -0.43
N ARG A 47 -2.60 14.26 -0.27
CA ARG A 47 -1.54 13.89 0.69
C ARG A 47 -1.91 14.26 2.12
N LYS A 48 -2.83 15.22 2.27
CA LYS A 48 -3.36 15.73 3.53
C LYS A 48 -4.89 15.84 3.44
N PRO A 49 -5.62 14.72 3.25
CA PRO A 49 -7.04 14.74 2.87
C PRO A 49 -7.97 15.36 3.91
N ASN A 50 -7.52 15.47 5.14
CA ASN A 50 -8.27 16.07 6.25
C ASN A 50 -7.77 17.48 6.62
N ALA A 51 -6.81 18.04 5.87
CA ALA A 51 -6.37 19.41 6.09
C ALA A 51 -7.44 20.39 5.61
N TRP A 52 -7.80 21.33 6.46
CA TRP A 52 -8.65 22.45 6.05
C TRP A 52 -7.77 23.53 5.43
N LEU A 53 -7.84 23.67 4.11
CA LEU A 53 -7.01 24.59 3.33
C LEU A 53 -7.72 25.91 3.06
N PHE A 54 -8.97 26.07 3.52
CA PHE A 54 -9.75 27.29 3.35
C PHE A 54 -9.03 28.53 3.89
N GLN A 55 -9.00 29.60 3.08
CA GLN A 55 -8.51 30.92 3.46
C GLN A 55 -9.45 31.99 2.94
N ALA A 56 -9.61 33.05 3.71
CA ALA A 56 -10.41 34.20 3.35
C ALA A 56 -9.69 35.49 3.71
N GLN A 57 -9.79 36.50 2.84
CA GLN A 57 -9.30 37.84 3.09
C GLN A 57 -10.46 38.84 2.98
N GLN A 58 -10.64 39.61 4.02
CA GLN A 58 -11.64 40.68 4.06
C GLN A 58 -10.96 42.05 4.10
N ASN A 59 -11.28 42.89 3.13
CA ASN A 59 -10.87 44.28 3.09
C ASN A 59 -11.81 45.06 2.18
N PRO A 60 -13.06 45.36 2.61
CA PRO A 60 -14.02 46.03 1.79
C PRO A 60 -13.59 47.48 1.50
N ALA A 61 -13.52 47.84 0.24
CA ALA A 61 -13.30 49.23 -0.20
C ALA A 61 -14.55 50.11 0.03
N SER A 62 -15.72 49.47 0.00
CA SER A 62 -17.01 50.12 0.24
C SER A 62 -17.63 49.59 1.55
N PRO A 63 -18.21 50.47 2.41
CA PRO A 63 -18.81 50.03 3.68
C PRO A 63 -20.09 49.19 3.48
N LYS A 64 -20.70 49.18 2.32
CA LYS A 64 -21.89 48.36 1.98
C LYS A 64 -21.91 48.06 0.46
N PRO A 65 -22.04 46.79 0.06
CA PRO A 65 -22.13 45.60 0.90
C PRO A 65 -20.76 44.92 1.14
N GLY A 66 -20.09 45.31 2.20
CA GLY A 66 -18.76 44.74 2.59
C GLY A 66 -18.78 43.26 2.93
N SER A 67 -19.96 42.62 2.90
CA SER A 67 -20.12 41.17 3.20
C SER A 67 -20.29 40.31 1.94
N ILE A 68 -20.20 40.85 0.73
CA ILE A 68 -20.24 40.04 -0.50
C ILE A 68 -18.95 39.21 -0.54
N ASP A 69 -19.11 37.91 -0.49
CA ASP A 69 -18.02 36.93 -0.60
C ASP A 69 -17.98 36.37 -2.04
N VAL A 70 -16.79 36.30 -2.60
CA VAL A 70 -16.50 35.54 -3.82
C VAL A 70 -15.63 34.34 -3.44
N TYR A 71 -16.20 33.16 -3.57
CA TYR A 71 -15.55 31.89 -3.28
C TYR A 71 -15.00 31.25 -4.55
N ASP A 72 -13.73 30.89 -4.53
CA ASP A 72 -13.02 30.27 -5.66
C ASP A 72 -12.60 28.84 -5.32
N TRP A 73 -13.01 27.89 -6.17
CA TRP A 73 -12.64 26.49 -6.13
C TRP A 73 -12.30 25.97 -7.53
N PRO A 74 -11.14 25.34 -7.73
CA PRO A 74 -10.00 25.14 -6.83
C PRO A 74 -9.13 26.40 -6.73
N GLY A 75 -8.59 26.66 -5.55
CA GLY A 75 -7.70 27.79 -5.28
C GLY A 75 -6.30 27.66 -5.87
N ARG A 76 -5.91 26.45 -6.32
CA ARG A 76 -4.61 26.10 -6.94
C ARG A 76 -3.41 26.25 -6.03
N PHE A 77 -3.54 25.79 -4.80
CA PHE A 77 -2.47 25.75 -3.81
C PHE A 77 -2.52 24.46 -2.99
N VAL A 78 -1.43 24.15 -2.31
CA VAL A 78 -1.30 22.99 -1.40
C VAL A 78 -0.74 23.37 -0.05
N GLU A 79 -0.32 24.64 0.12
CA GLU A 79 0.24 25.21 1.35
C GLU A 79 -0.57 26.42 1.77
N THR A 80 -0.90 26.51 3.05
CA THR A 80 -1.72 27.59 3.63
C THR A 80 -1.13 28.99 3.37
N GLY A 81 0.19 29.15 3.44
CA GLY A 81 0.84 30.43 3.16
C GLY A 81 0.63 30.95 1.73
N HIS A 82 0.54 30.04 0.74
CA HIS A 82 0.19 30.41 -0.64
C HIS A 82 -1.28 30.83 -0.75
N ALA A 83 -2.17 30.17 0.01
CA ALA A 83 -3.58 30.52 0.05
C ALA A 83 -3.82 31.93 0.58
N GLU A 84 -3.16 32.28 1.71
CA GLU A 84 -3.23 33.62 2.30
C GLU A 84 -2.72 34.67 1.32
N PHE A 85 -1.60 34.41 0.66
CA PHE A 85 -1.05 35.30 -0.36
C PHE A 85 -2.02 35.51 -1.52
N TYR A 86 -2.60 34.43 -2.08
CA TYR A 86 -3.54 34.53 -3.19
C TYR A 86 -4.84 35.22 -2.79
N ALA A 87 -5.39 34.89 -1.63
CA ALA A 87 -6.59 35.57 -1.12
C ALA A 87 -6.39 37.08 -1.04
N ARG A 88 -5.24 37.51 -0.47
CA ARG A 88 -4.88 38.92 -0.36
C ARG A 88 -4.72 39.58 -1.71
N ILE A 89 -3.94 39.03 -2.64
CA ILE A 89 -3.69 39.62 -3.96
C ILE A 89 -5.00 39.78 -4.77
N ARG A 90 -5.89 38.79 -4.69
CA ARG A 90 -7.16 38.83 -5.41
C ARG A 90 -8.15 39.81 -4.79
N GLN A 91 -8.13 39.96 -3.47
CA GLN A 91 -8.92 40.97 -2.78
C GLN A 91 -8.37 42.39 -3.06
N GLU A 92 -7.04 42.61 -3.05
CA GLU A 92 -6.40 43.88 -3.39
C GLU A 92 -6.73 44.33 -4.83
N ARG A 93 -6.95 43.37 -5.75
CA ARG A 93 -7.40 43.68 -7.13
C ARG A 93 -8.75 44.45 -7.15
N TRP A 94 -9.67 44.06 -6.28
CA TRP A 94 -10.96 44.77 -6.22
C TRP A 94 -10.85 46.19 -5.68
N GLN A 95 -9.82 46.48 -4.87
CA GLN A 95 -9.53 47.86 -4.45
C GLN A 95 -9.11 48.70 -5.65
N VAL A 96 -8.37 48.14 -6.60
CA VAL A 96 -8.02 48.82 -7.86
C VAL A 96 -9.26 49.03 -8.74
N GLU A 97 -10.20 48.10 -8.78
CA GLU A 97 -11.44 48.19 -9.57
C GLU A 97 -12.49 49.08 -8.90
N HIS A 98 -12.41 49.30 -7.58
CA HIS A 98 -13.37 50.09 -6.84
C HIS A 98 -13.36 51.54 -7.26
N GLN A 99 -12.19 52.14 -7.33
CA GLN A 99 -12.06 53.54 -7.70
C GLN A 99 -11.04 53.73 -8.83
N GLN A 100 -11.54 54.14 -9.98
CA GLN A 100 -10.72 54.47 -11.13
C GLN A 100 -11.07 55.91 -11.61
N ILE A 101 -10.08 56.59 -12.08
CA ILE A 101 -10.26 57.92 -12.62
C ILE A 101 -9.83 57.93 -14.08
N GLN A 102 -10.74 58.32 -14.94
CA GLN A 102 -10.47 58.58 -16.34
C GLN A 102 -10.11 60.07 -16.51
N ALA A 103 -9.00 60.31 -17.17
CA ALA A 103 -8.50 61.68 -17.32
C ALA A 103 -7.95 61.91 -18.72
N THR A 104 -7.98 63.18 -19.14
CA THR A 104 -7.37 63.65 -20.39
C THR A 104 -6.38 64.79 -20.05
N ALA A 105 -5.22 64.75 -20.68
CA ALA A 105 -4.18 65.73 -20.47
C ALA A 105 -3.46 66.10 -21.76
N THR A 106 -2.79 67.25 -21.71
CA THR A 106 -1.79 67.67 -22.68
C THR A 106 -0.35 67.42 -22.22
N ALA A 107 -0.19 67.00 -20.97
CA ALA A 107 1.13 66.72 -20.36
C ALA A 107 1.79 65.53 -21.02
N ALA A 108 2.99 65.70 -21.56
CA ALA A 108 3.72 64.66 -22.29
C ALA A 108 4.33 63.57 -21.41
N GLY A 109 4.53 63.83 -20.11
CA GLY A 109 5.17 62.93 -19.17
C GLY A 109 4.24 61.94 -18.46
N ILE A 110 3.00 61.75 -18.95
CA ILE A 110 2.07 60.77 -18.41
C ILE A 110 2.40 59.41 -19.00
N ALA A 111 2.84 58.47 -18.17
CA ALA A 111 3.19 57.14 -18.61
C ALA A 111 2.75 56.08 -17.58
N PRO A 112 2.21 54.90 -18.02
CA PRO A 112 1.83 53.82 -17.13
C PRO A 112 2.96 53.37 -16.24
N GLY A 113 2.66 53.12 -14.95
CA GLY A 113 3.63 52.73 -13.94
C GLY A 113 4.32 53.89 -13.20
N HIS A 114 4.08 55.11 -13.64
CA HIS A 114 4.56 56.33 -12.96
C HIS A 114 3.49 56.95 -12.07
N ILE A 115 3.90 57.67 -11.04
CA ILE A 115 3.04 58.43 -10.15
C ILE A 115 3.20 59.93 -10.44
N PHE A 116 2.17 60.71 -10.14
CA PHE A 116 2.21 62.16 -10.15
C PHE A 116 1.31 62.75 -9.06
N THR A 117 1.54 63.97 -8.65
CA THR A 117 0.67 64.72 -7.74
C THR A 117 -0.26 65.63 -8.58
N LEU A 118 -1.56 65.38 -8.48
CA LEU A 118 -2.57 66.28 -9.03
C LEU A 118 -2.74 67.48 -8.13
N THR A 119 -2.75 68.65 -8.74
CA THR A 119 -3.04 69.93 -8.05
C THR A 119 -4.11 70.71 -8.81
N ASN A 120 -4.74 71.69 -8.14
CA ASN A 120 -5.78 72.56 -8.72
C ASN A 120 -7.01 71.83 -9.24
N ALA A 121 -7.29 70.61 -8.74
CA ALA A 121 -8.49 69.87 -9.14
C ALA A 121 -9.78 70.68 -8.83
N PRO A 122 -10.86 70.48 -9.61
CA PRO A 122 -12.16 71.15 -9.40
C PRO A 122 -12.72 70.92 -7.99
N PHE A 123 -12.51 69.72 -7.45
CA PHE A 123 -12.79 69.39 -6.05
C PHE A 123 -11.49 69.26 -5.29
N PHE A 124 -11.35 69.93 -4.15
CA PHE A 124 -10.15 69.91 -3.36
C PHE A 124 -9.77 68.51 -2.89
N SER A 125 -10.75 67.66 -2.65
CA SER A 125 -10.58 66.25 -2.27
C SER A 125 -9.83 65.41 -3.31
N ASP A 126 -9.82 65.83 -4.57
CA ASP A 126 -9.19 65.10 -5.65
C ASP A 126 -7.71 65.43 -5.83
N ASN A 127 -7.21 66.45 -5.12
CA ASN A 127 -5.77 66.74 -5.07
C ASN A 127 -5.03 65.64 -4.28
N GLY A 128 -4.06 65.02 -4.92
CA GLY A 128 -3.33 63.91 -4.29
C GLY A 128 -2.39 63.21 -5.26
N GLU A 129 -1.77 62.14 -4.77
CA GLU A 129 -0.87 61.31 -5.56
C GLU A 129 -1.64 60.21 -6.25
N TYR A 130 -1.38 60.03 -7.53
CA TYR A 130 -2.03 59.04 -8.38
C TYR A 130 -1.02 58.22 -9.15
N LEU A 131 -1.33 56.93 -9.34
CA LEU A 131 -0.60 56.00 -10.18
C LEU A 131 -1.30 55.87 -11.55
N VAL A 132 -0.55 56.12 -12.61
CA VAL A 132 -1.06 55.87 -13.98
C VAL A 132 -1.08 54.39 -14.27
N THR A 133 -2.26 53.83 -14.56
CA THR A 133 -2.44 52.40 -14.84
C THR A 133 -2.54 52.10 -16.34
N ALA A 134 -3.06 53.05 -17.13
CA ALA A 134 -3.17 52.96 -18.58
C ALA A 134 -3.04 54.34 -19.19
N ALA A 135 -2.51 54.45 -20.42
CA ALA A 135 -2.45 55.68 -21.19
C ALA A 135 -2.59 55.37 -22.67
N GLY A 136 -3.38 56.18 -23.34
CA GLY A 136 -3.53 56.22 -24.81
C GLY A 136 -3.10 57.57 -25.33
N TYR A 137 -2.19 57.62 -26.26
CA TYR A 137 -1.61 58.84 -26.79
C TYR A 137 -2.17 59.14 -28.18
N HIS A 138 -2.59 60.37 -28.40
CA HIS A 138 -3.01 60.86 -29.70
C HIS A 138 -2.18 62.09 -30.08
N PHE A 139 -1.39 61.96 -31.15
CA PHE A 139 -0.55 63.01 -31.69
C PHE A 139 -1.00 63.31 -33.12
N GLU A 140 -1.27 64.58 -33.40
CA GLU A 140 -1.57 65.05 -34.74
C GLU A 140 -0.68 66.26 -35.03
N GLU A 141 0.18 66.14 -36.06
CA GLU A 141 1.07 67.21 -36.44
C GLU A 141 0.49 67.96 -37.64
N ASN A 142 0.49 69.28 -37.57
CA ASN A 142 0.00 70.13 -38.61
C ASN A 142 0.85 70.01 -39.86
N ARG A 143 0.22 69.68 -41.01
CA ARG A 143 0.95 69.62 -42.29
C ARG A 143 1.28 71.01 -42.79
N TYR A 144 2.54 71.26 -43.12
CA TYR A 144 3.18 72.50 -43.51
C TYR A 144 2.59 73.18 -44.77
N ALA A 145 1.51 72.69 -45.36
CA ALA A 145 1.17 73.08 -46.74
C ALA A 145 -0.07 74.00 -46.92
N SER A 146 -0.82 74.38 -45.95
CA SER A 146 -1.83 75.42 -46.02
C SER A 146 -2.66 75.59 -44.74
N GLY A 147 -2.33 76.61 -43.93
CA GLY A 147 -3.23 77.28 -43.00
C GLY A 147 -3.79 76.46 -41.87
N GLU A 148 -3.73 77.03 -40.71
CA GLU A 148 -4.62 76.86 -39.53
C GLU A 148 -5.03 75.44 -39.10
N GLY A 149 -4.14 74.49 -39.05
CA GLY A 149 -4.35 73.25 -38.31
C GLY A 149 -3.58 73.29 -36.98
N GLU A 150 -4.26 73.05 -35.87
CA GLU A 150 -3.61 72.96 -34.57
C GLU A 150 -2.84 71.62 -34.44
N THR A 151 -1.64 71.65 -33.85
CA THR A 151 -0.95 70.44 -33.43
C THR A 151 -1.69 69.88 -32.20
N ILE A 152 -2.15 68.65 -32.27
CA ILE A 152 -2.85 68.03 -31.16
C ILE A 152 -1.91 67.11 -30.44
N HIS A 153 -1.79 67.33 -29.16
CA HIS A 153 -1.16 66.40 -28.22
C HIS A 153 -2.16 66.12 -27.10
N ARG A 154 -2.72 64.90 -27.12
CA ARG A 154 -3.72 64.48 -26.16
C ARG A 154 -3.36 63.11 -25.61
N THR A 155 -3.34 62.97 -24.30
CA THR A 155 -3.18 61.73 -23.59
C THR A 155 -4.46 61.46 -22.81
N ASP A 156 -5.19 60.42 -23.19
CA ASP A 156 -6.29 59.84 -22.41
C ASP A 156 -5.71 58.75 -21.50
N PHE A 157 -5.92 58.85 -20.19
CA PHE A 157 -5.27 57.94 -19.25
C PHE A 157 -6.20 57.56 -18.10
N THR A 158 -5.86 56.43 -17.45
CA THR A 158 -6.55 55.93 -16.27
C THR A 158 -5.58 55.96 -15.11
N VAL A 159 -6.07 56.42 -13.97
CA VAL A 159 -5.27 56.44 -12.70
C VAL A 159 -6.06 55.83 -11.55
N ILE A 160 -5.32 55.42 -10.54
CA ILE A 160 -5.82 55.08 -9.19
C ILE A 160 -5.06 55.89 -8.14
N PRO A 161 -5.62 56.10 -6.93
CA PRO A 161 -4.87 56.68 -5.83
C PRO A 161 -3.57 55.92 -5.59
N ALA A 162 -2.45 56.62 -5.43
CA ALA A 162 -1.11 55.99 -5.23
C ALA A 162 -1.01 55.12 -3.98
N ALA A 163 -1.89 55.34 -2.99
CA ALA A 163 -1.99 54.53 -1.79
C ALA A 163 -2.58 53.14 -2.03
N VAL A 164 -3.28 52.91 -3.17
CA VAL A 164 -3.85 51.62 -3.53
C VAL A 164 -2.79 50.79 -4.20
N SER A 165 -2.54 49.60 -3.64
CA SER A 165 -1.61 48.62 -4.23
C SER A 165 -2.16 48.13 -5.59
N TYR A 166 -1.48 48.46 -6.67
CA TYR A 166 -1.91 48.05 -8.02
C TYR A 166 -1.83 46.52 -8.18
N ARG A 167 -2.94 45.93 -8.62
CA ARG A 167 -3.04 44.54 -9.07
C ARG A 167 -3.74 44.52 -10.43
N PRO A 168 -3.13 43.93 -11.46
CA PRO A 168 -3.74 43.86 -12.79
C PRO A 168 -4.99 42.99 -12.76
N ALA A 169 -5.93 43.33 -13.65
CA ALA A 169 -7.12 42.51 -13.87
C ALA A 169 -6.71 41.12 -14.38
N GLN A 170 -7.40 40.10 -13.91
CA GLN A 170 -7.19 38.70 -14.34
C GLN A 170 -7.98 38.46 -15.64
N SER A 171 -7.50 38.99 -16.75
CA SER A 171 -8.17 38.94 -18.06
C SER A 171 -7.83 37.69 -18.87
N THR A 172 -6.69 37.07 -18.63
CA THR A 172 -6.28 35.86 -19.34
C THR A 172 -6.96 34.65 -18.75
N ALA A 173 -7.77 33.96 -19.56
CA ALA A 173 -8.41 32.73 -19.15
C ALA A 173 -7.36 31.61 -18.88
N TRP A 174 -7.59 30.86 -17.83
CA TRP A 174 -6.73 29.71 -17.54
C TRP A 174 -6.88 28.64 -18.63
N PRO A 175 -5.77 28.03 -19.10
CA PRO A 175 -5.85 26.95 -20.10
C PRO A 175 -6.70 25.79 -19.59
N ARG A 176 -7.54 25.23 -20.46
CA ARG A 176 -8.39 24.08 -20.14
C ARG A 176 -8.27 23.00 -21.20
N THR A 177 -8.27 21.77 -20.75
CA THR A 177 -8.47 20.58 -21.59
C THR A 177 -9.96 20.25 -21.65
N TYR A 178 -10.45 19.89 -22.83
CA TYR A 178 -11.89 19.67 -23.08
C TYR A 178 -12.27 18.18 -23.16
N GLY A 179 -11.43 17.29 -22.69
CA GLY A 179 -11.70 15.86 -22.66
C GLY A 179 -10.50 15.03 -22.30
N PRO A 180 -10.68 13.71 -22.15
CA PRO A 180 -9.58 12.79 -21.88
C PRO A 180 -8.62 12.70 -23.07
N GLN A 181 -7.38 12.36 -22.77
CA GLN A 181 -6.31 12.09 -23.73
C GLN A 181 -5.70 10.73 -23.42
N THR A 182 -4.96 10.16 -24.36
CA THR A 182 -4.13 9.00 -24.04
C THR A 182 -2.66 9.39 -23.91
N ALA A 183 -1.95 8.61 -23.10
CA ALA A 183 -0.53 8.79 -22.86
C ALA A 183 0.14 7.45 -22.61
N LYS A 184 1.44 7.38 -22.85
CA LYS A 184 2.25 6.20 -22.58
C LYS A 184 2.91 6.29 -21.22
N VAL A 185 2.79 5.25 -20.39
CA VAL A 185 3.51 5.15 -19.12
C VAL A 185 5.01 5.05 -19.36
N VAL A 186 5.77 5.83 -18.60
CA VAL A 186 7.23 5.91 -18.71
C VAL A 186 7.92 5.75 -17.35
N GLY A 187 9.21 5.46 -17.38
CA GLY A 187 10.05 5.29 -16.21
C GLY A 187 11.52 5.29 -16.56
N PRO A 188 12.42 5.08 -15.58
CA PRO A 188 13.85 4.94 -15.82
C PRO A 188 14.16 3.81 -16.80
N GLN A 189 15.28 3.94 -17.48
CA GLN A 189 15.71 2.92 -18.44
C GLN A 189 15.90 1.56 -17.77
N GLY A 190 15.27 0.52 -18.32
CA GLY A 190 15.35 -0.86 -17.82
C GLY A 190 14.28 -1.21 -16.80
N GLU A 191 13.54 -0.25 -16.24
CA GLU A 191 12.43 -0.54 -15.34
C GLU A 191 11.13 -0.82 -16.10
N SER A 192 10.51 -1.95 -15.79
CA SER A 192 9.20 -2.33 -16.36
C SER A 192 8.02 -1.86 -15.50
N ILE A 193 8.26 -1.53 -14.23
CA ILE A 193 7.27 -0.99 -13.28
C ILE A 193 7.93 0.14 -12.51
N TRP A 194 7.38 1.35 -12.62
CA TRP A 194 7.88 2.52 -11.91
C TRP A 194 6.72 3.27 -11.26
N THR A 195 6.71 3.31 -9.92
CA THR A 195 5.60 3.89 -9.15
C THR A 195 6.11 4.45 -7.82
N ASP A 196 5.35 5.38 -7.23
CA ASP A 196 5.61 5.87 -5.88
C ASP A 196 4.74 5.17 -4.83
N LYS A 197 4.84 5.60 -3.57
CA LYS A 197 4.08 5.04 -2.44
C LYS A 197 2.54 5.19 -2.57
N TYR A 198 2.05 6.04 -3.44
CA TYR A 198 0.63 6.23 -3.71
C TYR A 198 0.13 5.46 -4.93
N GLY A 199 0.98 4.66 -5.55
CA GLY A 199 0.65 3.96 -6.79
C GLY A 199 0.57 4.88 -8.02
N ARG A 200 1.14 6.08 -7.95
CA ARG A 200 1.20 7.02 -9.08
C ARG A 200 2.24 6.56 -10.09
N VAL A 201 2.04 6.94 -11.33
CA VAL A 201 2.98 6.68 -12.43
C VAL A 201 3.32 7.97 -13.17
N LYS A 202 4.34 7.92 -14.01
CA LYS A 202 4.68 9.01 -14.92
C LYS A 202 4.34 8.65 -16.34
N VAL A 203 3.98 9.64 -17.14
CA VAL A 203 3.50 9.44 -18.50
C VAL A 203 4.21 10.38 -19.48
N LYS A 204 4.20 9.99 -20.75
CA LYS A 204 4.51 10.87 -21.87
C LYS A 204 3.28 10.98 -22.73
N PHE A 205 2.77 12.21 -22.91
CA PHE A 205 1.67 12.49 -23.83
C PHE A 205 2.13 12.36 -25.29
N HIS A 206 1.23 11.99 -26.19
CA HIS A 206 1.57 11.80 -27.60
C HIS A 206 2.00 13.10 -28.31
N TRP A 207 1.47 14.22 -27.88
CA TRP A 207 1.82 15.56 -28.39
C TRP A 207 3.13 16.11 -27.82
N ASP A 208 3.63 15.55 -26.71
CA ASP A 208 4.84 16.06 -26.06
C ASP A 208 6.09 15.63 -26.82
N ARG A 209 6.52 16.48 -27.73
CA ARG A 209 7.72 16.28 -28.54
C ARG A 209 9.03 16.56 -27.80
N LEU A 210 8.98 17.22 -26.64
CA LEU A 210 10.16 17.61 -25.88
C LEU A 210 10.52 16.61 -24.80
N ALA A 211 9.55 15.87 -24.28
CA ALA A 211 9.76 14.85 -23.27
C ALA A 211 10.61 13.70 -23.81
N LYS A 212 11.60 13.28 -23.04
CA LYS A 212 12.56 12.21 -23.41
C LYS A 212 11.93 10.81 -23.43
N GLY A 213 10.80 10.59 -22.77
CA GLY A 213 10.17 9.29 -22.63
C GLY A 213 10.75 8.47 -21.47
N ASP A 214 11.35 9.12 -20.51
CA ASP A 214 11.87 8.60 -19.26
C ASP A 214 11.05 9.13 -18.05
N ASP A 215 11.54 8.91 -16.84
CA ASP A 215 10.92 9.34 -15.59
C ASP A 215 10.94 10.87 -15.37
N THR A 216 11.51 11.65 -16.26
CA THR A 216 11.47 13.11 -16.25
C THR A 216 10.34 13.70 -17.11
N SER A 217 9.59 12.86 -17.83
CA SER A 217 8.62 13.29 -18.85
C SER A 217 7.35 13.92 -18.29
N SER A 218 6.96 13.65 -17.06
CA SER A 218 5.79 14.28 -16.42
C SER A 218 5.93 14.39 -14.90
N CYS A 219 4.98 15.06 -14.27
CA CYS A 219 4.72 14.90 -12.84
C CYS A 219 4.25 13.47 -12.52
N TRP A 220 4.14 13.14 -11.23
CA TRP A 220 3.48 11.93 -10.77
C TRP A 220 1.96 12.03 -10.95
N VAL A 221 1.38 11.14 -11.75
CA VAL A 221 -0.04 11.10 -12.07
C VAL A 221 -0.74 10.02 -11.24
N ARG A 222 -1.82 10.39 -10.54
CA ARG A 222 -2.64 9.43 -9.77
C ARG A 222 -3.36 8.47 -10.71
N VAL A 223 -3.48 7.20 -10.27
CA VAL A 223 -4.20 6.16 -11.02
C VAL A 223 -5.49 5.84 -10.29
N SER A 224 -6.61 5.93 -10.97
CA SER A 224 -7.91 5.45 -10.48
C SER A 224 -7.87 3.94 -10.30
N SER A 225 -8.40 3.46 -9.20
CA SER A 225 -8.54 2.04 -8.89
C SER A 225 -10.01 1.68 -8.84
N ALA A 226 -10.37 0.47 -9.27
CA ALA A 226 -11.75 0.00 -9.25
C ALA A 226 -12.32 -0.07 -7.81
N TRP A 227 -11.44 -0.24 -6.82
CA TRP A 227 -11.81 -0.27 -5.41
C TRP A 227 -10.64 0.26 -4.58
N ALA A 228 -10.80 1.42 -3.94
CA ALA A 228 -9.78 2.07 -3.14
C ALA A 228 -10.32 2.42 -1.77
N GLY A 229 -9.88 1.72 -0.74
CA GLY A 229 -10.24 1.94 0.66
C GLY A 229 -9.03 1.97 1.57
N GLN A 230 -9.26 2.21 2.85
CA GLN A 230 -8.20 2.27 3.86
C GLN A 230 -7.66 0.87 4.15
N GLY A 231 -6.52 0.52 3.55
CA GLY A 231 -5.87 -0.78 3.73
C GLY A 231 -6.51 -1.94 2.99
N TYR A 232 -7.50 -1.69 2.10
CA TYR A 232 -8.14 -2.70 1.26
C TYR A 232 -8.46 -2.15 -0.13
N GLY A 233 -8.65 -3.05 -1.10
CA GLY A 233 -9.06 -2.71 -2.46
C GLY A 233 -8.23 -3.35 -3.56
N GLY A 234 -8.44 -2.92 -4.80
CA GLY A 234 -7.72 -3.40 -5.98
C GLY A 234 -6.50 -2.53 -6.28
N VAL A 235 -5.35 -3.13 -6.48
CA VAL A 235 -4.12 -2.44 -6.88
C VAL A 235 -3.60 -3.05 -8.18
N GLN A 236 -3.55 -2.24 -9.24
CA GLN A 236 -3.03 -2.64 -10.54
C GLN A 236 -2.22 -1.47 -11.12
N ILE A 237 -0.91 -1.48 -10.88
CA ILE A 237 -0.04 -0.42 -11.36
C ILE A 237 0.14 -0.54 -12.88
N PRO A 238 -0.13 0.52 -13.67
CA PRO A 238 0.22 0.56 -15.08
C PRO A 238 1.73 0.41 -15.27
N ARG A 239 2.13 -0.42 -16.23
CA ARG A 239 3.56 -0.68 -16.49
C ARG A 239 4.13 0.29 -17.50
N VAL A 240 5.44 0.43 -17.48
CA VAL A 240 6.17 1.20 -18.50
C VAL A 240 5.86 0.60 -19.88
N GLY A 241 5.35 1.43 -20.77
CA GLY A 241 4.92 1.02 -22.10
C GLY A 241 3.39 0.91 -22.27
N ASP A 242 2.62 0.75 -21.18
CA ASP A 242 1.16 0.71 -21.24
C ASP A 242 0.59 2.05 -21.71
N GLU A 243 -0.50 1.98 -22.47
CA GLU A 243 -1.30 3.16 -22.84
C GLU A 243 -2.41 3.37 -21.83
N VAL A 244 -2.47 4.59 -21.29
CA VAL A 244 -3.42 5.00 -20.26
C VAL A 244 -4.31 6.14 -20.75
N VAL A 245 -5.54 6.15 -20.26
CA VAL A 245 -6.49 7.26 -20.46
C VAL A 245 -6.27 8.26 -19.34
N VAL A 246 -5.93 9.48 -19.69
CA VAL A 246 -5.69 10.59 -18.77
C VAL A 246 -6.81 11.61 -18.90
N ASP A 247 -7.48 11.86 -17.82
CA ASP A 247 -8.41 12.97 -17.66
C ASP A 247 -7.78 14.08 -16.82
N PHE A 248 -8.43 15.23 -16.71
CA PHE A 248 -7.89 16.39 -16.02
C PHE A 248 -8.91 16.94 -15.04
N ILE A 249 -8.57 17.04 -13.77
CA ILE A 249 -9.48 17.52 -12.74
C ILE A 249 -9.88 18.96 -13.05
N ASN A 250 -11.18 19.20 -13.22
CA ASN A 250 -11.76 20.48 -13.66
C ASN A 250 -11.19 20.99 -15.00
N GLY A 251 -10.68 20.11 -15.86
CA GLY A 251 -10.04 20.50 -17.11
C GLY A 251 -8.69 21.19 -16.95
N ASP A 252 -8.09 21.14 -15.77
CA ASP A 252 -6.81 21.75 -15.48
C ASP A 252 -5.65 20.88 -16.01
N PRO A 253 -4.86 21.34 -17.01
CA PRO A 253 -3.75 20.58 -17.56
C PRO A 253 -2.68 20.21 -16.53
N ASP A 254 -2.57 20.94 -15.41
CA ASP A 254 -1.64 20.66 -14.33
C ASP A 254 -2.15 19.62 -13.32
N ARG A 255 -3.40 19.16 -13.47
CA ARG A 255 -4.04 18.19 -12.57
C ARG A 255 -4.48 16.92 -13.30
N PRO A 256 -3.57 16.19 -13.97
CA PRO A 256 -3.89 14.95 -14.66
C PRO A 256 -4.23 13.83 -13.68
N ILE A 257 -5.16 12.96 -14.08
CA ILE A 257 -5.54 11.74 -13.40
C ILE A 257 -5.76 10.62 -14.42
N ILE A 258 -5.20 9.44 -14.18
CA ILE A 258 -5.43 8.27 -15.02
C ILE A 258 -6.75 7.62 -14.59
N THR A 259 -7.70 7.54 -15.52
CA THR A 259 -9.05 6.99 -15.32
C THR A 259 -9.23 5.61 -15.93
N GLY A 260 -8.34 5.18 -16.85
CA GLY A 260 -8.44 3.90 -17.53
C GLY A 260 -7.18 3.49 -18.27
N ARG A 261 -7.29 2.38 -18.98
CA ARG A 261 -6.24 1.81 -19.84
C ARG A 261 -6.87 1.32 -21.12
N VAL A 262 -6.10 1.34 -22.20
CA VAL A 262 -6.52 0.83 -23.49
C VAL A 262 -5.45 -0.08 -24.07
N TYR A 263 -5.88 -1.07 -24.82
CA TYR A 263 -4.98 -1.88 -25.63
C TYR A 263 -4.67 -1.16 -26.94
N ASN A 264 -3.51 -1.46 -27.51
CA ASN A 264 -3.08 -0.97 -28.82
C ASN A 264 -2.29 -2.06 -29.55
N GLU A 265 -1.85 -1.79 -30.79
CA GLU A 265 -1.13 -2.77 -31.62
C GLU A 265 0.19 -3.25 -30.98
N ALA A 266 0.83 -2.43 -30.16
CA ALA A 266 2.05 -2.81 -29.43
C ALA A 266 1.77 -3.54 -28.09
N SER A 267 0.55 -3.47 -27.59
CA SER A 267 0.12 -4.02 -26.31
C SER A 267 -1.28 -4.65 -26.46
N MET A 268 -1.33 -5.81 -27.07
CA MET A 268 -2.57 -6.56 -27.35
C MET A 268 -3.12 -7.26 -26.09
N PRO A 269 -4.44 -7.55 -26.05
CA PRO A 269 -5.06 -8.34 -24.98
C PRO A 269 -4.37 -9.69 -24.76
N PRO A 270 -4.45 -10.27 -23.54
CA PRO A 270 -3.79 -11.54 -23.21
C PRO A 270 -4.36 -12.75 -23.96
N TRP A 271 -5.57 -12.65 -24.47
CA TRP A 271 -6.24 -13.69 -25.28
C TRP A 271 -6.57 -13.16 -26.67
N ALA A 272 -6.45 -14.03 -27.66
CA ALA A 272 -6.61 -13.68 -29.08
C ALA A 272 -8.07 -13.31 -29.41
N LEU A 273 -8.35 -12.04 -29.55
CA LEU A 273 -9.65 -11.55 -30.02
C LEU A 273 -9.67 -11.52 -31.56
N PRO A 274 -10.86 -11.74 -32.19
CA PRO A 274 -12.16 -12.00 -31.58
C PRO A 274 -12.40 -13.47 -31.19
N ALA A 275 -11.48 -14.40 -31.48
CA ALA A 275 -11.70 -15.85 -31.30
C ALA A 275 -11.95 -16.23 -29.82
N ALA A 276 -11.38 -15.51 -28.87
CA ALA A 276 -11.54 -15.72 -27.43
C ALA A 276 -12.52 -14.71 -26.79
N ALA A 277 -13.53 -14.25 -27.52
CA ALA A 277 -14.47 -13.24 -27.03
C ALA A 277 -15.32 -13.73 -25.82
N THR A 278 -15.42 -15.04 -25.61
CA THR A 278 -16.09 -15.65 -24.45
C THR A 278 -15.20 -15.77 -23.21
N GLN A 279 -13.91 -15.41 -23.34
CA GLN A 279 -12.97 -15.44 -22.22
C GLN A 279 -12.89 -14.10 -21.52
N MET A 280 -12.92 -14.15 -20.19
CA MET A 280 -12.71 -12.99 -19.34
C MET A 280 -11.79 -13.33 -18.16
N GLY A 281 -11.14 -12.31 -17.57
CA GLY A 281 -10.30 -12.52 -16.38
C GLY A 281 -9.09 -11.62 -16.31
N PHE A 282 -8.11 -12.06 -15.55
CA PHE A 282 -6.87 -11.33 -15.29
C PHE A 282 -5.66 -12.21 -15.58
N MET A 283 -4.67 -11.64 -16.24
CA MET A 283 -3.38 -12.28 -16.46
C MET A 283 -2.27 -11.27 -16.11
N SER A 284 -1.43 -11.63 -15.14
CA SER A 284 -0.25 -10.83 -14.80
C SER A 284 0.96 -11.20 -15.65
N ARG A 285 2.06 -10.49 -15.50
CA ARG A 285 3.37 -10.84 -16.04
C ARG A 285 4.40 -10.79 -14.93
N THR A 286 5.27 -11.78 -14.86
CA THR A 286 6.39 -11.76 -13.93
C THR A 286 7.33 -10.62 -14.31
N LYS A 287 7.71 -9.76 -13.34
CA LYS A 287 8.73 -8.73 -13.56
C LYS A 287 10.03 -9.43 -13.94
N ASP A 288 10.66 -8.97 -15.01
CA ASP A 288 11.92 -9.50 -15.54
C ASP A 288 11.90 -10.99 -15.93
N GLY A 289 10.70 -11.58 -16.06
CA GLY A 289 10.48 -12.94 -16.54
C GLY A 289 10.25 -13.04 -18.05
N SER A 290 10.05 -14.28 -18.55
CA SER A 290 9.66 -14.50 -19.94
C SER A 290 8.21 -14.07 -20.20
N VAL A 291 7.84 -14.02 -21.48
CA VAL A 291 6.45 -13.73 -21.90
C VAL A 291 5.45 -14.77 -21.44
N ASP A 292 5.90 -15.98 -21.10
CA ASP A 292 5.04 -17.10 -20.66
C ASP A 292 4.84 -17.12 -19.13
N ASN A 293 5.67 -16.36 -18.37
CA ASN A 293 5.58 -16.35 -16.92
C ASN A 293 4.45 -15.44 -16.44
N ALA A 294 3.39 -16.02 -15.92
CA ALA A 294 2.18 -15.33 -15.52
C ALA A 294 1.41 -16.01 -14.38
N ASN A 295 0.78 -15.20 -13.52
CA ASN A 295 -0.34 -15.67 -12.71
C ASN A 295 -1.64 -15.28 -13.40
N ALA A 296 -2.66 -16.12 -13.34
CA ALA A 296 -3.91 -15.87 -14.04
C ALA A 296 -5.14 -16.39 -13.29
N LEU A 297 -6.26 -15.69 -13.49
CA LEU A 297 -7.62 -16.15 -13.21
C LEU A 297 -8.44 -15.89 -14.46
N ARG A 298 -8.94 -16.94 -15.10
CA ARG A 298 -9.70 -16.86 -16.35
C ARG A 298 -11.00 -17.63 -16.22
N PHE A 299 -12.04 -17.08 -16.81
CA PHE A 299 -13.32 -17.71 -17.03
C PHE A 299 -13.49 -17.93 -18.53
N GLU A 300 -14.01 -19.10 -18.93
CA GLU A 300 -14.48 -19.38 -20.27
C GLU A 300 -15.98 -19.63 -20.19
N ASP A 301 -16.78 -18.83 -20.90
CA ASP A 301 -18.24 -18.84 -20.84
C ASP A 301 -18.88 -19.45 -22.12
N LYS A 302 -18.07 -20.11 -22.94
CA LYS A 302 -18.57 -20.80 -24.12
C LYS A 302 -19.36 -22.05 -23.73
N ALA A 303 -20.64 -22.14 -24.15
CA ALA A 303 -21.53 -23.26 -23.83
C ALA A 303 -20.91 -24.62 -24.20
N GLY A 304 -20.84 -25.54 -23.23
CA GLY A 304 -20.23 -26.86 -23.33
C GLY A 304 -18.69 -26.88 -23.24
N ALA A 305 -18.06 -25.70 -22.95
CA ALA A 305 -16.63 -25.59 -22.74
C ALA A 305 -16.30 -24.65 -21.55
N GLU A 306 -17.30 -24.42 -20.69
CA GLU A 306 -17.19 -23.54 -19.54
C GLU A 306 -16.04 -23.97 -18.61
N GLN A 307 -15.22 -23.01 -18.18
CA GLN A 307 -14.06 -23.31 -17.36
C GLN A 307 -13.71 -22.14 -16.44
N VAL A 308 -13.38 -22.44 -15.19
CA VAL A 308 -12.61 -21.53 -14.33
C VAL A 308 -11.18 -22.06 -14.25
N TRP A 309 -10.22 -21.24 -14.65
CA TRP A 309 -8.80 -21.60 -14.65
C TRP A 309 -7.99 -20.66 -13.78
N ILE A 310 -7.25 -21.24 -12.82
CA ILE A 310 -6.37 -20.51 -11.90
C ILE A 310 -4.96 -21.03 -12.13
N GLN A 311 -4.02 -20.13 -12.36
CA GLN A 311 -2.60 -20.43 -12.51
C GLN A 311 -1.78 -19.57 -11.56
N ALA A 312 -0.89 -20.22 -10.82
CA ALA A 312 0.21 -19.57 -10.10
C ALA A 312 1.54 -19.93 -10.76
N GLU A 313 2.33 -18.95 -11.13
CA GLU A 313 3.63 -19.16 -11.78
C GLU A 313 4.63 -19.89 -10.86
N ARG A 314 4.52 -19.68 -9.56
CA ARG A 314 5.44 -20.30 -8.60
C ARG A 314 4.71 -20.92 -7.42
N ASN A 315 4.17 -20.14 -6.53
CA ASN A 315 3.52 -20.58 -5.30
C ASN A 315 2.06 -20.15 -5.30
N MET A 316 1.20 -21.01 -4.76
CA MET A 316 -0.19 -20.70 -4.49
C MET A 316 -0.46 -20.99 -3.02
N ASP A 317 -0.85 -19.97 -2.26
CA ASP A 317 -1.19 -20.08 -0.85
C ASP A 317 -2.68 -19.76 -0.67
N THR A 318 -3.41 -20.68 -0.03
CA THR A 318 -4.83 -20.50 0.31
C THR A 318 -4.99 -20.51 1.82
N SER A 319 -5.66 -19.50 2.38
CA SER A 319 -5.95 -19.41 3.80
C SER A 319 -7.44 -19.18 4.01
N VAL A 320 -8.11 -20.16 4.63
CA VAL A 320 -9.52 -20.10 5.00
C VAL A 320 -9.62 -19.97 6.52
N LYS A 321 -10.33 -18.95 6.99
CA LYS A 321 -10.40 -18.65 8.44
C LYS A 321 -11.44 -19.46 9.19
N ASN A 322 -12.38 -20.06 8.50
CA ASN A 322 -13.43 -20.91 9.07
C ASN A 322 -13.52 -22.20 8.25
N ASP A 323 -14.56 -22.45 7.54
CA ASP A 323 -14.84 -23.69 6.85
C ASP A 323 -14.50 -23.62 5.36
N GLU A 324 -14.02 -24.74 4.80
CA GLU A 324 -13.81 -24.92 3.37
C GLU A 324 -14.65 -26.12 2.89
N THR A 325 -15.43 -25.93 1.83
CA THR A 325 -16.26 -26.96 1.24
C THR A 325 -15.96 -27.13 -0.24
N HIS A 326 -15.72 -28.36 -0.68
CA HIS A 326 -15.56 -28.70 -2.09
C HIS A 326 -16.66 -29.68 -2.53
N SER A 327 -17.42 -29.33 -3.58
CA SER A 327 -18.39 -30.20 -4.23
C SER A 327 -18.02 -30.34 -5.70
N VAL A 328 -17.83 -31.59 -6.18
CA VAL A 328 -17.45 -31.88 -7.56
C VAL A 328 -18.46 -32.85 -8.15
N GLY A 329 -19.22 -32.40 -9.14
CA GLY A 329 -20.25 -33.23 -9.83
C GLY A 329 -19.69 -34.30 -10.74
N GLY A 330 -18.44 -34.19 -11.16
CA GLY A 330 -17.74 -35.17 -12.01
C GLY A 330 -16.51 -35.78 -11.32
N ALA A 331 -15.44 -35.95 -12.04
CA ALA A 331 -14.19 -36.52 -11.55
C ALA A 331 -13.27 -35.43 -10.96
N ARG A 332 -12.55 -35.76 -9.91
CA ARG A 332 -11.45 -34.94 -9.34
C ARG A 332 -10.13 -35.68 -9.54
N SER A 333 -9.13 -34.98 -10.12
CA SER A 333 -7.75 -35.46 -10.21
C SER A 333 -6.83 -34.56 -9.39
N HIS A 334 -5.92 -35.16 -8.63
CA HIS A 334 -4.89 -34.44 -7.86
C HIS A 334 -3.53 -35.02 -8.22
N TYR A 335 -2.60 -34.19 -8.64
CA TYR A 335 -1.23 -34.58 -8.99
C TYR A 335 -0.20 -33.70 -8.29
N VAL A 336 0.66 -34.31 -7.50
CA VAL A 336 1.76 -33.66 -6.80
C VAL A 336 3.07 -34.26 -7.24
N LYS A 337 3.93 -33.47 -7.86
CA LYS A 337 5.23 -33.93 -8.40
C LYS A 337 6.26 -34.24 -7.31
N LYS A 338 6.16 -33.64 -6.14
CA LYS A 338 7.11 -33.80 -5.04
C LYS A 338 6.42 -34.36 -3.82
N ASN A 339 6.53 -33.71 -2.67
CA ASN A 339 5.97 -34.16 -1.41
C ASN A 339 4.58 -33.57 -1.20
N GLU A 340 3.69 -34.35 -0.64
CA GLU A 340 2.39 -33.92 -0.12
C GLU A 340 2.36 -34.22 1.38
N LEU A 341 1.90 -33.24 2.17
CA LEU A 341 1.66 -33.36 3.60
C LEU A 341 0.19 -33.08 3.87
N HIS A 342 -0.51 -34.05 4.46
CA HIS A 342 -1.88 -33.89 4.93
C HIS A 342 -1.90 -34.02 6.45
N ARG A 343 -2.31 -32.97 7.14
CA ARG A 343 -2.42 -32.92 8.60
C ARG A 343 -3.82 -32.52 9.02
N VAL A 344 -4.45 -33.33 9.87
CA VAL A 344 -5.78 -33.07 10.44
C VAL A 344 -5.64 -33.18 11.96
N GLU A 345 -6.03 -32.13 12.68
CA GLU A 345 -5.88 -32.08 14.15
C GLU A 345 -7.07 -32.73 14.90
N ALA A 346 -8.17 -32.98 14.20
CA ALA A 346 -9.33 -33.67 14.76
C ALA A 346 -9.62 -34.96 13.98
N ASN A 347 -10.82 -35.18 13.52
CA ASN A 347 -11.24 -36.39 12.87
C ASN A 347 -11.09 -36.28 11.34
N GLN A 348 -10.59 -37.33 10.69
CA GLN A 348 -10.66 -37.50 9.25
C GLN A 348 -11.56 -38.68 8.92
N ILE A 349 -12.57 -38.47 8.09
CA ILE A 349 -13.49 -39.49 7.62
C ILE A 349 -13.37 -39.60 6.10
N GLN A 350 -13.07 -40.80 5.60
CA GLN A 350 -13.07 -41.11 4.17
C GLN A 350 -14.11 -42.17 3.89
N ALA A 351 -15.14 -41.86 3.12
CA ALA A 351 -16.16 -42.80 2.68
C ALA A 351 -16.13 -42.90 1.16
N VAL A 352 -15.94 -44.13 0.64
CA VAL A 352 -15.87 -44.43 -0.78
C VAL A 352 -16.89 -45.51 -1.12
N LYS A 353 -17.84 -45.19 -2.01
CA LYS A 353 -18.88 -46.18 -2.43
C LYS A 353 -18.30 -47.28 -3.31
N GLY A 354 -17.27 -46.99 -4.09
CA GLY A 354 -16.55 -47.96 -4.93
C GLY A 354 -15.33 -48.56 -4.23
N GLY A 355 -14.32 -48.92 -4.98
CA GLY A 355 -13.06 -49.41 -4.45
C GLY A 355 -12.08 -48.32 -4.10
N THR A 356 -11.17 -48.59 -3.17
CA THR A 356 -10.00 -47.73 -2.84
C THR A 356 -8.74 -48.53 -3.12
N GLU A 357 -7.83 -47.97 -3.91
CA GLU A 357 -6.49 -48.50 -4.13
C GLU A 357 -5.44 -47.54 -3.57
N ILE A 358 -4.52 -48.03 -2.76
CA ILE A 358 -3.37 -47.28 -2.25
C ILE A 358 -2.11 -48.02 -2.66
N LEU A 359 -1.37 -47.45 -3.60
CA LEU A 359 -0.13 -48.01 -4.13
C LEU A 359 1.06 -47.17 -3.69
N THR A 360 2.10 -47.78 -3.15
CA THR A 360 3.32 -47.10 -2.71
C THR A 360 4.53 -47.77 -3.35
N GLY A 361 5.43 -46.99 -3.96
CA GLY A 361 6.64 -47.50 -4.62
C GLY A 361 7.71 -47.99 -3.68
N LYS A 362 7.62 -47.68 -2.38
CA LYS A 362 8.59 -48.08 -1.37
C LYS A 362 7.90 -48.69 -0.14
N GLY A 363 7.84 -47.98 0.96
CA GLY A 363 7.20 -48.45 2.18
C GLY A 363 5.92 -47.73 2.50
N LYS A 364 5.03 -48.38 3.24
CA LYS A 364 3.82 -47.81 3.82
C LYS A 364 3.80 -48.15 5.29
N LEU A 365 3.60 -47.16 6.17
CA LEU A 365 3.36 -47.35 7.58
C LEU A 365 1.96 -46.87 7.93
N ASP A 366 1.12 -47.77 8.45
CA ASP A 366 -0.14 -47.44 9.06
C ASP A 366 -0.04 -47.78 10.56
N ALA A 367 -0.16 -46.78 11.43
CA ALA A 367 -0.03 -46.96 12.88
C ALA A 367 -1.14 -46.19 13.59
N ALA A 368 -1.64 -46.73 14.68
CA ALA A 368 -2.57 -46.08 15.59
C ALA A 368 -2.08 -46.23 17.03
N VAL A 369 -2.26 -45.18 17.85
CA VAL A 369 -1.82 -45.21 19.26
C VAL A 369 -2.72 -46.13 20.11
N GLU A 370 -4.03 -46.06 19.88
CA GLU A 370 -4.98 -46.82 20.70
C GLU A 370 -5.47 -48.07 20.00
N GLN A 371 -6.13 -47.98 18.89
CA GLN A 371 -6.73 -49.13 18.21
C GLN A 371 -6.63 -49.00 16.71
N TYR A 372 -6.26 -50.10 16.05
CA TYR A 372 -6.25 -50.25 14.60
C TYR A 372 -7.12 -51.43 14.20
N VAL A 373 -8.26 -51.19 13.55
CA VAL A 373 -9.19 -52.22 13.14
C VAL A 373 -9.23 -52.34 11.62
N ILE A 374 -8.99 -53.53 11.09
CA ILE A 374 -9.18 -53.89 9.70
C ILE A 374 -10.31 -54.90 9.61
N ALA A 375 -11.41 -54.55 8.96
CA ALA A 375 -12.56 -55.43 8.80
C ALA A 375 -12.94 -55.61 7.32
N SER A 376 -13.36 -56.81 6.97
CA SER A 376 -13.87 -57.13 5.62
C SER A 376 -15.11 -58.01 5.74
N GLY A 377 -16.18 -57.70 5.00
CA GLY A 377 -17.40 -58.45 5.02
C GLY A 377 -17.31 -59.87 4.38
N THR A 378 -16.31 -60.13 3.54
CA THR A 378 -16.16 -61.41 2.84
C THR A 378 -14.79 -62.05 3.09
N LYS A 379 -13.72 -61.35 2.84
CA LYS A 379 -12.36 -61.89 2.95
C LYS A 379 -11.36 -60.78 3.23
N LEU A 380 -10.53 -60.94 4.24
CA LEU A 380 -9.32 -60.17 4.46
C LEU A 380 -8.10 -61.01 4.12
N ARG A 381 -7.17 -60.51 3.33
CA ARG A 381 -5.96 -61.17 2.92
C ARG A 381 -4.74 -60.26 3.09
N LEU A 382 -3.77 -60.69 3.84
CA LEU A 382 -2.46 -60.06 4.01
C LEU A 382 -1.45 -60.94 3.28
N VAL A 383 -0.68 -60.39 2.36
CA VAL A 383 0.24 -61.17 1.50
C VAL A 383 1.62 -60.51 1.50
N SER A 384 2.67 -61.28 1.65
CA SER A 384 4.05 -60.90 1.46
C SER A 384 4.82 -62.02 0.77
N GLY A 385 5.14 -61.81 -0.52
CA GLY A 385 5.75 -62.84 -1.36
C GLY A 385 4.94 -64.15 -1.38
N GLU A 386 5.52 -65.26 -0.95
CA GLU A 386 4.89 -66.58 -0.88
C GLU A 386 4.11 -66.85 0.42
N SER A 387 4.09 -65.89 1.36
CA SER A 387 3.39 -66.01 2.63
C SER A 387 2.09 -65.22 2.65
N ALA A 388 1.03 -65.76 3.29
CA ALA A 388 -0.24 -65.04 3.43
C ALA A 388 -0.97 -65.41 4.74
N ILE A 389 -1.74 -64.46 5.25
CA ILE A 389 -2.80 -64.63 6.26
C ILE A 389 -4.12 -64.32 5.58
N GLU A 390 -5.08 -65.27 5.65
CA GLU A 390 -6.39 -65.09 5.06
C GLU A 390 -7.48 -65.37 6.08
N LEU A 391 -8.35 -64.37 6.33
CA LEU A 391 -9.52 -64.47 7.17
C LEU A 391 -10.75 -64.49 6.28
N ASN A 392 -11.61 -65.51 6.42
CA ASN A 392 -12.82 -65.64 5.63
C ASN A 392 -14.07 -65.47 6.48
N ALA A 393 -15.13 -64.92 5.93
CA ALA A 393 -16.40 -64.67 6.62
C ALA A 393 -17.04 -65.90 7.24
N ASN A 394 -16.73 -67.10 6.75
CA ASN A 394 -17.19 -68.38 7.31
C ASN A 394 -16.36 -68.87 8.54
N GLY A 395 -15.53 -68.01 9.12
CA GLY A 395 -14.69 -68.31 10.26
C GLY A 395 -13.41 -69.13 9.97
N LYS A 396 -13.11 -69.45 8.70
CA LYS A 396 -11.88 -70.12 8.33
C LYS A 396 -10.70 -69.17 8.30
N ILE A 397 -9.62 -69.48 9.02
CA ILE A 397 -8.34 -68.77 9.02
C ILE A 397 -7.31 -69.65 8.32
N ASN A 398 -6.65 -69.14 7.29
CA ASN A 398 -5.56 -69.82 6.61
C ASN A 398 -4.25 -69.06 6.85
N LEU A 399 -3.25 -69.77 7.30
CA LEU A 399 -1.87 -69.31 7.38
C LEU A 399 -1.09 -70.09 6.31
N ILE A 400 -0.46 -69.42 5.39
CA ILE A 400 0.17 -69.99 4.19
C ILE A 400 1.61 -69.51 4.16
N GLY A 401 2.56 -70.40 4.01
CA GLY A 401 3.99 -70.11 3.93
C GLY A 401 4.80 -71.41 3.75
N LYS A 402 6.09 -71.33 3.47
CA LYS A 402 7.02 -72.45 3.37
C LYS A 402 7.45 -72.96 4.75
N GLU A 403 7.60 -72.07 5.71
CA GLU A 403 7.97 -72.35 7.09
C GLU A 403 7.06 -71.60 8.03
N PHE A 404 6.81 -72.13 9.22
CA PHE A 404 5.96 -71.57 10.22
C PHE A 404 6.56 -71.78 11.61
N ASN A 405 6.94 -70.67 12.31
CA ASN A 405 7.55 -70.70 13.60
C ASN A 405 6.70 -69.96 14.63
N PHE A 406 6.47 -70.56 15.79
CA PHE A 406 5.88 -69.91 16.97
C PHE A 406 6.98 -69.67 18.01
N PHE A 407 7.15 -68.43 18.38
CA PHE A 407 8.04 -68.05 19.50
C PHE A 407 7.18 -67.44 20.61
N VAL A 408 7.24 -68.03 21.78
CA VAL A 408 6.56 -67.55 22.98
C VAL A 408 7.57 -67.45 24.13
N GLU A 409 7.54 -66.37 24.93
CA GLU A 409 8.39 -66.19 26.08
C GLU A 409 7.83 -66.90 27.34
N GLY A 410 6.60 -67.34 27.31
CA GLY A 410 5.91 -68.05 28.37
C GLY A 410 5.15 -69.25 27.84
N ASP A 411 4.12 -69.71 28.56
CA ASP A 411 3.30 -70.85 28.16
C ASP A 411 2.51 -70.58 26.88
N GLY A 412 2.52 -71.48 25.95
CA GLY A 412 1.74 -71.48 24.70
C GLY A 412 0.64 -72.55 24.73
N TYR A 413 -0.62 -72.16 24.49
CA TYR A 413 -1.76 -73.07 24.49
C TYR A 413 -2.41 -73.17 23.11
N ILE A 414 -2.65 -74.38 22.62
CA ILE A 414 -3.50 -74.62 21.45
C ILE A 414 -4.72 -75.42 21.91
N THR A 415 -5.89 -74.78 21.96
CA THR A 415 -7.14 -75.38 22.39
C THR A 415 -8.06 -75.55 21.21
N THR A 416 -8.60 -76.74 20.98
CA THR A 416 -9.57 -77.06 19.91
C THR A 416 -10.81 -77.72 20.50
N GLY A 417 -12.01 -77.33 19.99
CA GLY A 417 -13.25 -78.00 20.35
C GLY A 417 -13.47 -79.35 19.67
N GLY A 418 -12.54 -79.76 18.80
CA GLY A 418 -12.55 -81.02 18.07
C GLY A 418 -11.15 -81.65 17.96
N LYS A 419 -10.87 -82.40 16.93
CA LYS A 419 -9.55 -83.05 16.73
C LYS A 419 -8.50 -82.02 16.23
N LEU A 420 -7.33 -81.99 16.83
CA LEU A 420 -6.15 -81.31 16.32
C LEU A 420 -5.38 -82.28 15.39
N HIS A 421 -5.24 -81.90 14.14
CA HIS A 421 -4.47 -82.66 13.15
C HIS A 421 -3.11 -81.99 12.91
N LEU A 422 -2.03 -82.67 13.31
CA LEU A 422 -0.66 -82.25 13.07
C LEU A 422 0.01 -83.23 12.12
N ASN A 423 0.59 -82.73 11.04
CA ASN A 423 1.39 -83.48 10.06
C ASN A 423 0.74 -84.76 9.55
N THR A 424 -0.56 -84.74 9.21
CA THR A 424 -1.28 -85.88 8.65
C THR A 424 -1.03 -86.02 7.14
N SER A 425 -0.48 -87.17 6.75
CA SER A 425 -0.35 -87.55 5.32
C SER A 425 -1.72 -87.85 4.73
N GLY A 426 -2.44 -86.87 4.24
CA GLY A 426 -3.72 -87.10 3.59
C GLY A 426 -4.54 -85.85 3.40
N THR A 427 -4.80 -85.51 2.15
CA THR A 427 -5.58 -84.33 1.66
C THR A 427 -5.12 -82.98 2.21
N LYS A 428 -4.21 -82.35 1.48
CA LYS A 428 -3.97 -80.88 1.63
C LYS A 428 -5.31 -80.16 1.55
N PRO A 429 -5.67 -79.32 2.53
CA PRO A 429 -6.75 -78.39 2.31
C PRO A 429 -6.45 -77.63 1.03
N GLY A 430 -7.39 -77.58 0.11
CA GLY A 430 -7.25 -76.93 -1.19
C GLY A 430 -7.09 -75.41 -1.00
N THR A 431 -5.92 -74.98 -0.70
CA THR A 431 -5.50 -73.57 -0.68
C THR A 431 -4.40 -73.44 -1.72
N THR A 432 -4.70 -72.81 -2.81
CA THR A 432 -3.72 -72.40 -3.81
C THR A 432 -2.75 -71.47 -3.13
N ALA A 433 -1.47 -71.78 -3.15
CA ALA A 433 -0.43 -70.86 -2.71
C ALA A 433 -0.59 -69.54 -3.47
N PRO A 434 -0.36 -68.40 -2.87
CA PRO A 434 -0.35 -67.14 -3.61
C PRO A 434 0.66 -67.26 -4.74
N GLY A 435 0.23 -67.01 -5.96
CA GLY A 435 1.11 -67.04 -7.14
C GLY A 435 2.31 -66.13 -6.94
N SER A 436 3.48 -66.56 -7.38
CA SER A 436 4.75 -65.85 -7.31
C SER A 436 4.78 -64.49 -8.04
N GLY A 437 3.65 -64.07 -8.63
CA GLY A 437 3.55 -62.87 -9.45
C GLY A 437 3.23 -61.54 -8.75
N HIS A 438 2.91 -61.55 -7.45
CA HIS A 438 2.34 -60.35 -6.81
C HIS A 438 3.28 -59.16 -6.72
N LYS A 439 4.60 -59.35 -6.63
CA LYS A 439 5.53 -58.21 -6.59
C LYS A 439 5.62 -57.52 -7.96
N GLY A 440 5.72 -58.27 -9.03
CA GLY A 440 5.75 -57.72 -10.39
C GLY A 440 4.46 -57.00 -10.76
N ASP A 441 3.29 -57.55 -10.35
CA ASP A 441 1.99 -56.94 -10.61
C ASP A 441 1.80 -55.65 -9.82
N ILE A 442 2.27 -55.57 -8.59
CA ILE A 442 2.26 -54.35 -7.78
C ILE A 442 3.21 -53.31 -8.36
N ASP A 443 4.44 -53.67 -8.71
CA ASP A 443 5.42 -52.79 -9.31
C ASP A 443 4.91 -52.21 -10.65
N ALA A 444 4.27 -53.06 -11.50
CA ALA A 444 3.67 -52.65 -12.76
C ALA A 444 2.49 -51.67 -12.54
N ALA A 445 1.59 -52.00 -11.61
CA ALA A 445 0.44 -51.14 -11.28
C ALA A 445 0.88 -49.77 -10.69
N VAL A 446 1.92 -49.77 -9.87
CA VAL A 446 2.51 -48.50 -9.35
C VAL A 446 3.10 -47.69 -10.50
N GLN A 447 3.87 -48.27 -11.40
CA GLN A 447 4.46 -47.58 -12.54
C GLN A 447 3.41 -47.05 -13.51
N GLU A 448 2.34 -47.79 -13.76
CA GLU A 448 1.22 -47.38 -14.63
C GLU A 448 0.50 -46.15 -14.03
N LYS A 449 0.19 -46.16 -12.74
CA LYS A 449 -0.54 -45.06 -12.05
C LYS A 449 0.31 -43.80 -11.87
N PHE A 450 1.62 -43.94 -11.75
CA PHE A 450 2.55 -42.78 -11.64
C PHE A 450 3.09 -42.30 -12.98
N SER A 451 2.75 -42.92 -14.09
CA SER A 451 3.04 -42.40 -15.43
C SER A 451 2.20 -41.14 -15.68
N PRO A 452 2.78 -40.03 -16.19
CA PRO A 452 2.02 -38.81 -16.45
C PRO A 452 0.87 -39.12 -17.41
N ASN A 453 -0.35 -38.79 -16.95
CA ASN A 453 -1.59 -39.05 -17.67
C ASN A 453 -1.55 -38.31 -19.01
N LYS A 454 -1.42 -39.04 -20.13
CA LYS A 454 -1.39 -38.49 -21.49
C LYS A 454 -2.72 -37.83 -21.93
N SER A 455 -3.78 -37.96 -21.13
CA SER A 455 -5.09 -37.39 -21.42
C SER A 455 -5.34 -35.98 -20.85
N ALA A 456 -4.48 -35.47 -20.01
CA ALA A 456 -4.55 -34.06 -19.59
C ALA A 456 -3.74 -33.18 -20.56
N LYS A 457 -4.13 -33.15 -21.82
CA LYS A 457 -3.78 -32.06 -22.71
C LYS A 457 -4.60 -30.84 -22.28
N ASN A 458 -4.08 -30.08 -21.34
CA ASN A 458 -4.45 -28.68 -21.30
C ASN A 458 -3.96 -28.07 -22.62
N PRO A 459 -4.85 -27.53 -23.46
CA PRO A 459 -4.38 -26.70 -24.54
C PRO A 459 -3.79 -25.45 -23.89
N ALA A 460 -2.46 -25.40 -23.83
CA ALA A 460 -1.81 -24.10 -23.66
C ALA A 460 -2.38 -23.19 -24.74
N PRO A 461 -2.85 -21.99 -24.43
CA PRO A 461 -3.26 -21.08 -25.46
C PRO A 461 -2.06 -20.86 -26.37
N ALA A 462 -2.19 -21.25 -27.63
CA ALA A 462 -1.22 -20.95 -28.65
C ALA A 462 -1.16 -19.41 -28.77
N VAL A 463 -0.21 -18.80 -28.12
CA VAL A 463 0.14 -17.41 -28.35
C VAL A 463 0.99 -17.43 -29.62
N SER A 464 0.34 -17.40 -30.77
CA SER A 464 1.01 -17.02 -32.01
C SER A 464 1.25 -15.52 -31.96
N ALA A 465 2.40 -15.12 -31.41
CA ALA A 465 2.91 -13.78 -31.62
C ALA A 465 3.35 -13.66 -33.08
N PRO A 466 2.97 -12.60 -33.81
CA PRO A 466 3.58 -12.32 -35.10
C PRO A 466 5.06 -12.00 -34.84
N ALA A 467 5.93 -12.69 -35.53
CA ALA A 467 7.38 -12.50 -35.49
C ALA A 467 7.74 -11.10 -36.04
N ALA A 468 7.90 -10.14 -35.14
CA ALA A 468 8.58 -8.92 -35.45
C ALA A 468 10.09 -9.14 -35.17
N SER A 469 10.84 -9.28 -36.24
CA SER A 469 12.31 -9.35 -36.23
C SER A 469 12.89 -8.09 -35.59
N ARG A 470 13.43 -8.18 -34.39
CA ARG A 470 14.34 -7.19 -33.80
C ARG A 470 15.77 -7.72 -33.88
N PRO A 471 16.76 -6.87 -34.21
CA PRO A 471 18.16 -7.28 -34.27
C PRO A 471 18.70 -7.59 -32.87
N LYS A 472 19.42 -8.69 -32.74
CA LYS A 472 20.13 -9.11 -31.53
C LYS A 472 21.23 -8.12 -31.17
N PRO A 473 21.35 -7.69 -29.92
CA PRO A 473 22.60 -7.13 -29.42
C PRO A 473 23.53 -8.27 -29.07
N THR A 474 24.66 -8.30 -29.74
CA THR A 474 25.80 -9.14 -29.38
C THR A 474 26.58 -8.50 -28.24
N THR A 475 26.43 -9.03 -27.02
CA THR A 475 27.47 -8.96 -26.00
C THR A 475 27.40 -10.21 -25.13
N LYS A 476 28.47 -11.01 -25.25
CA LYS A 476 28.74 -12.17 -24.42
C LYS A 476 29.06 -11.70 -23.00
N PHE A 477 28.25 -12.14 -22.02
CA PHE A 477 28.71 -12.22 -20.63
C PHE A 477 28.79 -13.67 -20.23
N ALA A 478 29.90 -14.01 -19.53
CA ALA A 478 30.25 -15.33 -19.09
C ALA A 478 29.22 -15.94 -18.14
N ALA A 479 28.96 -17.23 -18.34
CA ALA A 479 28.08 -18.02 -17.47
C ALA A 479 28.69 -18.16 -16.07
N ALA A 480 27.90 -17.83 -15.05
CA ALA A 480 28.17 -18.19 -13.67
C ALA A 480 27.85 -19.70 -13.44
N PRO A 481 28.60 -20.40 -12.59
CA PRO A 481 28.45 -21.84 -12.42
C PRO A 481 27.15 -22.21 -11.69
N PRO A 482 26.61 -23.43 -11.89
CA PRO A 482 25.34 -23.85 -11.32
C PRO A 482 25.47 -24.08 -9.80
N LEU A 483 24.62 -23.39 -9.04
CA LEU A 483 24.45 -23.64 -7.62
C LEU A 483 23.72 -24.97 -7.40
N LYS A 484 24.43 -25.99 -6.91
CA LYS A 484 23.87 -27.16 -6.27
C LYS A 484 23.35 -26.75 -4.89
N GLY A 485 22.07 -26.93 -4.62
CA GLY A 485 21.51 -26.74 -3.29
C GLY A 485 20.05 -27.17 -3.24
N SER A 486 19.78 -28.28 -2.55
CA SER A 486 18.46 -28.68 -2.10
C SER A 486 17.92 -27.59 -1.17
N TYR A 487 16.87 -26.88 -1.56
CA TYR A 487 16.18 -25.98 -0.65
C TYR A 487 15.32 -26.78 0.33
N VAL A 488 15.90 -27.09 1.47
CA VAL A 488 15.17 -27.27 2.72
C VAL A 488 14.64 -25.88 3.08
N TYR A 489 13.40 -25.79 3.57
CA TYR A 489 12.85 -24.59 4.19
C TYR A 489 13.90 -24.01 5.12
N GLN A 490 14.61 -22.97 4.70
CA GLN A 490 15.40 -22.18 5.62
C GLN A 490 14.41 -21.27 6.33
N ASN A 491 14.08 -21.64 7.57
CA ASN A 491 13.75 -20.67 8.59
C ASN A 491 14.76 -19.54 8.43
N ASN A 492 14.30 -18.31 8.25
CA ASN A 492 15.15 -17.14 8.42
C ASN A 492 15.50 -17.07 9.90
N SER A 493 16.47 -17.87 10.30
CA SER A 493 17.01 -17.84 11.65
C SER A 493 17.74 -16.51 11.83
N TYR A 494 17.42 -15.82 12.89
CA TYR A 494 18.18 -14.69 13.38
C TYR A 494 19.62 -15.16 13.64
N ASN A 495 20.62 -14.51 13.02
CA ASN A 495 22.01 -14.91 13.15
C ASN A 495 22.67 -14.11 14.29
N SER A 496 23.33 -14.80 15.22
CA SER A 496 23.97 -14.23 16.42
C SER A 496 25.14 -13.28 16.16
N ASP A 497 25.61 -13.13 14.93
CA ASP A 497 26.79 -12.35 14.60
C ASP A 497 26.68 -10.83 14.84
N VAL A 498 25.54 -10.34 15.35
CA VAL A 498 25.25 -8.91 15.56
C VAL A 498 24.69 -8.60 16.94
N MET A 499 24.44 -9.59 17.81
CA MET A 499 23.82 -9.39 19.14
C MET A 499 24.48 -10.28 20.22
N PRO A 500 24.67 -9.78 21.45
CA PRO A 500 25.33 -10.51 22.53
C PRO A 500 24.40 -11.48 23.26
N PHE A 501 23.48 -12.16 22.56
CA PHE A 501 22.57 -13.12 23.17
C PHE A 501 23.12 -14.53 23.15
N SER A 502 22.81 -15.32 24.20
CA SER A 502 23.13 -16.72 24.26
C SER A 502 22.43 -17.55 23.18
N GLU A 503 22.95 -18.73 22.86
CA GLU A 503 22.33 -19.64 21.88
C GLU A 503 20.90 -20.01 22.26
N ASP A 504 20.59 -20.16 23.54
CA ASP A 504 19.26 -20.48 24.04
C ASP A 504 18.28 -19.31 23.82
N VAL A 505 18.71 -18.07 24.05
CA VAL A 505 17.89 -16.87 23.74
C VAL A 505 17.60 -16.77 22.24
N VAL A 506 18.61 -16.96 21.39
CA VAL A 506 18.46 -16.97 19.94
C VAL A 506 17.51 -18.08 19.47
N LYS A 507 17.56 -19.25 20.10
CA LYS A 507 16.66 -20.37 19.81
C LYS A 507 15.19 -20.01 20.08
N GLU A 508 14.90 -19.33 21.20
CA GLU A 508 13.54 -18.90 21.53
C GLU A 508 13.08 -17.75 20.64
N ILE A 509 13.94 -16.77 20.33
CA ILE A 509 13.66 -15.71 19.35
C ILE A 509 13.22 -16.32 18.00
N ASN A 510 13.92 -17.37 17.57
CA ASN A 510 13.64 -18.06 16.30
C ASN A 510 12.30 -18.82 16.29
N LYS A 511 11.62 -18.97 17.41
CA LYS A 511 10.27 -19.54 17.50
C LYS A 511 9.17 -18.50 17.31
N SER A 512 9.47 -17.19 17.34
CA SER A 512 8.51 -16.13 17.04
C SER A 512 8.79 -15.47 15.70
N PRO A 513 7.99 -15.73 14.65
CA PRO A 513 8.10 -15.04 13.38
C PRO A 513 7.95 -13.51 13.49
N THR A 514 7.12 -13.06 14.45
CA THR A 514 6.94 -11.63 14.71
C THR A 514 8.22 -11.01 15.26
N LEU A 515 8.85 -11.60 16.28
CA LEU A 515 10.07 -11.05 16.88
C LEU A 515 11.25 -11.08 15.90
N GLN A 516 11.42 -12.14 15.14
CA GLN A 516 12.44 -12.22 14.08
C GLN A 516 12.29 -11.07 13.06
N THR A 517 11.06 -10.86 12.58
CA THR A 517 10.77 -9.80 11.59
C THR A 517 11.06 -8.42 12.20
N GLN A 518 10.62 -8.18 13.43
CA GLN A 518 10.84 -6.91 14.12
C GLN A 518 12.33 -6.62 14.32
N LEU A 519 13.10 -7.57 14.82
CA LEU A 519 14.54 -7.40 15.05
C LEU A 519 15.30 -7.16 13.73
N LYS A 520 14.90 -7.83 12.66
CA LYS A 520 15.45 -7.58 11.32
C LYS A 520 15.12 -6.17 10.85
N ASP A 521 13.84 -5.76 10.91
CA ASP A 521 13.39 -4.45 10.48
C ASP A 521 14.04 -3.32 11.29
N LEU A 522 14.20 -3.51 12.60
CA LEU A 522 14.88 -2.55 13.47
C LEU A 522 16.35 -2.41 13.06
N LYS A 523 17.05 -3.53 12.84
CA LYS A 523 18.43 -3.52 12.34
C LYS A 523 18.54 -2.79 10.98
N ASP A 524 17.67 -3.11 10.02
CA ASP A 524 17.66 -2.47 8.69
C ASP A 524 17.37 -0.96 8.76
N LYS A 525 16.68 -0.52 9.82
CA LYS A 525 16.43 0.90 10.13
C LYS A 525 17.55 1.55 10.96
N GLY A 526 18.63 0.83 11.27
CA GLY A 526 19.79 1.34 11.98
C GLY A 526 19.63 1.35 13.50
N TRP A 527 18.75 0.53 14.07
CA TRP A 527 18.67 0.34 15.51
C TRP A 527 19.78 -0.60 16.02
N ALA A 528 20.26 -0.32 17.21
CA ALA A 528 21.18 -1.19 17.93
C ALA A 528 20.54 -1.70 19.22
N ILE A 529 21.02 -2.86 19.73
CA ILE A 529 20.65 -3.38 21.03
C ILE A 529 21.94 -3.52 21.83
N GLN A 530 21.95 -3.02 23.05
CA GLN A 530 23.14 -3.05 23.92
C GLN A 530 22.77 -3.24 25.38
N PRO A 531 23.66 -3.79 26.21
CA PRO A 531 23.45 -3.85 27.65
C PRO A 531 23.54 -2.44 28.25
N GLY A 532 22.66 -2.17 29.23
CA GLY A 532 22.67 -0.98 30.07
C GLY A 532 23.46 -1.14 31.37
N ALA A 533 23.22 -0.24 32.31
CA ALA A 533 23.72 -0.38 33.68
C ALA A 533 22.80 -1.33 34.46
N ALA A 534 23.37 -2.23 35.27
CA ALA A 534 22.60 -3.15 36.12
C ALA A 534 21.69 -2.36 37.08
N GLY A 535 20.41 -2.74 37.17
CA GLY A 535 19.38 -2.05 37.94
C GLY A 535 18.88 -0.71 37.34
N GLY A 536 19.32 -0.37 36.13
CA GLY A 536 18.90 0.83 35.41
C GLY A 536 17.57 0.71 34.66
N GLY A 537 17.05 -0.51 34.54
CA GLY A 537 15.89 -0.85 33.74
C GLY A 537 16.19 -0.96 32.24
N SER A 538 15.36 -1.72 31.55
CA SER A 538 15.40 -1.83 30.09
C SER A 538 14.48 -0.80 29.46
N TYR A 539 14.85 -0.28 28.28
CA TYR A 539 14.03 0.72 27.56
C TYR A 539 14.39 0.82 26.07
N ALA A 540 13.46 1.32 25.28
CA ALA A 540 13.66 1.66 23.86
C ALA A 540 13.81 3.18 23.70
N ASP A 541 14.98 3.64 23.24
CA ASP A 541 15.25 5.03 22.89
C ASP A 541 14.98 5.24 21.39
N THR A 542 13.83 5.78 21.08
CA THR A 542 13.41 6.03 19.70
C THR A 542 14.21 7.15 19.02
N ASN A 543 14.75 8.10 19.77
CA ASN A 543 15.54 9.22 19.23
C ASN A 543 16.92 8.73 18.78
N ASN A 544 17.56 7.89 19.59
CA ASN A 544 18.89 7.35 19.32
C ASN A 544 18.83 5.99 18.60
N LYS A 545 17.63 5.45 18.34
CA LYS A 545 17.41 4.13 17.75
C LYS A 545 18.13 3.01 18.48
N LEU A 546 17.89 2.94 19.77
CA LEU A 546 18.59 2.05 20.67
C LEU A 546 17.62 1.30 21.59
N ILE A 547 17.76 -0.01 21.70
CA ILE A 547 17.17 -0.80 22.77
C ILE A 547 18.27 -1.07 23.79
N VAL A 548 18.05 -0.62 25.02
CA VAL A 548 18.95 -0.85 26.15
C VAL A 548 18.36 -1.97 27.01
N MET A 549 19.12 -3.03 27.23
CA MET A 549 18.74 -4.18 28.03
C MET A 549 19.46 -4.11 29.39
N ASP A 550 18.69 -4.14 30.47
CA ASP A 550 19.28 -4.24 31.82
C ASP A 550 19.92 -5.62 31.99
N PRO A 551 21.19 -5.71 32.41
CA PRO A 551 21.84 -6.99 32.68
C PRO A 551 21.10 -7.90 33.67
N GLU A 552 20.37 -7.34 34.66
CA GLU A 552 19.53 -8.10 35.59
C GLU A 552 18.35 -8.80 34.88
N HIS A 553 17.88 -8.23 33.78
CA HIS A 553 16.84 -8.82 32.91
C HIS A 553 17.41 -9.78 31.85
N MET A 554 18.72 -10.03 31.88
CA MET A 554 19.42 -10.92 30.95
C MET A 554 20.00 -12.19 31.65
N GLU A 555 19.64 -12.41 32.91
CA GLU A 555 20.16 -13.53 33.69
C GLU A 555 19.63 -14.90 33.24
N ASP A 556 18.40 -14.94 32.69
CA ASP A 556 17.79 -16.16 32.17
C ASP A 556 17.15 -15.93 30.79
N THR A 557 16.94 -17.03 30.06
CA THR A 557 16.43 -17.02 28.69
C THR A 557 14.99 -16.43 28.61
N ALA A 558 14.13 -16.80 29.55
CA ALA A 558 12.71 -16.38 29.50
C ALA A 558 12.60 -14.88 29.71
N THR A 559 13.19 -14.33 30.76
CA THR A 559 13.20 -12.91 31.10
C THR A 559 13.88 -12.08 30.02
N THR A 560 15.00 -12.58 29.45
CA THR A 560 15.68 -11.88 28.33
C THR A 560 14.77 -11.73 27.13
N VAL A 561 14.09 -12.79 26.69
CA VAL A 561 13.21 -12.77 25.52
C VAL A 561 11.93 -11.99 25.82
N GLN A 562 11.37 -12.08 27.03
CA GLN A 562 10.24 -11.27 27.48
C GLN A 562 10.53 -9.78 27.37
N THR A 563 11.63 -9.34 27.98
CA THR A 563 12.07 -7.94 27.99
C THR A 563 12.31 -7.45 26.56
N LEU A 564 13.05 -8.23 25.77
CA LEU A 564 13.30 -7.89 24.37
C LEU A 564 12.01 -7.77 23.56
N ALA A 565 11.03 -8.65 23.80
CA ALA A 565 9.74 -8.60 23.12
C ALA A 565 8.94 -7.35 23.49
N HIS A 566 9.04 -6.89 24.74
CA HIS A 566 8.42 -5.67 25.21
C HIS A 566 9.10 -4.43 24.59
N GLU A 567 10.41 -4.32 24.68
CA GLU A 567 11.17 -3.19 24.15
C GLU A 567 11.11 -3.09 22.61
N ALA A 568 11.09 -4.23 21.91
CA ALA A 568 10.83 -4.27 20.48
C ALA A 568 9.42 -3.76 20.13
N GLY A 569 8.47 -3.88 21.04
CA GLY A 569 7.13 -3.32 20.92
C GLY A 569 7.15 -1.79 20.87
N HIS A 570 7.84 -1.13 21.81
CA HIS A 570 8.06 0.32 21.81
C HIS A 570 8.77 0.80 20.55
N ALA A 571 9.84 0.11 20.15
CA ALA A 571 10.63 0.45 18.98
C ALA A 571 9.87 0.30 17.66
N THR A 572 8.95 -0.67 17.57
CA THR A 572 8.20 -0.99 16.34
C THR A 572 6.91 -0.19 16.21
N TYR A 573 6.25 0.11 17.32
CA TYR A 573 4.92 0.77 17.36
C TYR A 573 4.90 2.01 18.25
N PRO A 574 5.83 2.97 18.09
CA PRO A 574 5.90 4.13 18.97
C PRO A 574 4.61 4.94 18.92
N VAL A 575 4.16 5.40 20.07
CA VAL A 575 3.02 6.28 20.22
C VAL A 575 3.49 7.72 20.26
N ALA A 576 2.87 8.60 19.47
CA ALA A 576 3.17 10.01 19.53
C ALA A 576 2.75 10.60 20.88
N VAL A 577 3.68 11.31 21.54
CA VAL A 577 3.43 11.95 22.84
C VAL A 577 2.49 13.13 22.66
N ASP A 578 1.36 13.13 23.37
CA ASP A 578 0.40 14.24 23.38
C ASP A 578 0.64 15.14 24.62
N SER A 579 1.36 16.22 24.45
CA SER A 579 1.67 17.19 25.50
C SER A 579 0.63 18.30 25.68
N SER A 580 -0.55 18.20 25.08
CA SER A 580 -1.61 19.20 25.14
C SER A 580 -2.19 19.41 26.54
N SER A 581 -2.15 18.37 27.38
CA SER A 581 -2.50 18.42 28.80
C SER A 581 -1.74 17.35 29.59
N LYS A 582 -1.63 17.51 30.92
CA LYS A 582 -1.00 16.49 31.77
C LYS A 582 -1.69 15.11 31.63
N GLU A 583 -3.00 15.10 31.53
CA GLU A 583 -3.78 13.87 31.37
C GLU A 583 -3.50 13.21 30.02
N ASN A 584 -3.48 13.97 28.94
CA ASN A 584 -3.19 13.47 27.62
C ASN A 584 -1.74 12.97 27.50
N PHE A 585 -0.81 13.67 28.13
CA PHE A 585 0.57 13.23 28.20
C PHE A 585 0.69 11.86 28.87
N ILE A 586 0.11 11.69 30.07
CA ILE A 586 0.11 10.40 30.77
C ILE A 586 -0.58 9.32 29.92
N ASN A 587 -1.74 9.60 29.35
CA ASN A 587 -2.50 8.64 28.55
C ASN A 587 -1.76 8.20 27.30
N SER A 588 -1.00 9.08 26.65
CA SER A 588 -0.18 8.73 25.49
C SER A 588 0.99 7.81 25.87
N GLN A 589 1.66 8.07 26.98
CA GLN A 589 2.73 7.22 27.51
C GLN A 589 2.20 5.83 27.92
N LEU A 590 1.09 5.80 28.62
CA LEU A 590 0.46 4.53 29.01
C LEU A 590 -0.08 3.73 27.81
N MET A 591 -0.50 4.39 26.75
CA MET A 591 -0.89 3.71 25.52
C MET A 591 0.32 3.08 24.83
N ASP A 592 1.50 3.67 24.94
CA ASP A 592 2.75 3.12 24.45
C ASP A 592 3.13 1.84 25.20
N GLU A 593 3.07 1.86 26.54
CA GLU A 593 3.24 0.68 27.39
C GLU A 593 2.26 -0.46 27.06
N GLY A 594 0.99 -0.09 26.85
CA GLY A 594 -0.03 -1.05 26.45
C GLY A 594 0.24 -1.66 25.07
N GLY A 595 0.79 -0.88 24.14
CA GLY A 595 1.21 -1.33 22.81
C GLY A 595 2.38 -2.31 22.86
N ALA A 596 3.37 -2.05 23.71
CA ALA A 596 4.51 -2.93 23.97
C ALA A 596 4.07 -4.24 24.65
N THR A 597 3.18 -4.17 25.63
CA THR A 597 2.60 -5.35 26.28
C THR A 597 1.79 -6.22 25.30
N LEU A 598 1.00 -5.64 24.39
CA LEU A 598 0.33 -6.39 23.31
C LEU A 598 1.33 -7.13 22.42
N ASN A 599 2.47 -6.52 22.14
CA ASN A 599 3.54 -7.14 21.36
C ASN A 599 4.15 -8.33 22.12
N ASN A 600 4.44 -8.16 23.41
CA ASN A 600 4.97 -9.23 24.25
C ASN A 600 4.01 -10.43 24.31
N ILE A 601 2.68 -10.21 24.52
CA ILE A 601 1.69 -11.30 24.52
C ILE A 601 1.69 -12.05 23.19
N LYS A 602 1.74 -11.33 22.08
CA LYS A 602 1.77 -11.95 20.76
C LYS A 602 2.99 -12.87 20.59
N ILE A 603 4.15 -12.38 20.97
CA ILE A 603 5.41 -13.10 20.85
C ILE A 603 5.43 -14.32 21.77
N GLN A 604 4.99 -14.19 23.04
CA GLN A 604 4.83 -15.30 23.97
C GLN A 604 3.98 -16.42 23.35
N ARG A 605 2.80 -16.08 22.80
CA ARG A 605 1.90 -17.07 22.20
C ARG A 605 2.51 -17.74 20.95
N GLU A 606 3.28 -17.01 20.16
CA GLU A 606 4.00 -17.58 19.02
C GLU A 606 5.09 -18.56 19.46
N ILE A 607 5.86 -18.21 20.50
CA ILE A 607 6.90 -19.07 21.05
C ILE A 607 6.29 -20.36 21.61
N LEU A 608 5.24 -20.25 22.42
CA LEU A 608 4.53 -21.41 22.96
C LEU A 608 3.94 -22.30 21.87
N ALA A 609 3.30 -21.72 20.86
CA ALA A 609 2.73 -22.46 19.72
C ALA A 609 3.79 -23.20 18.90
N ASN A 610 5.03 -22.73 18.89
CA ASN A 610 6.17 -23.35 18.19
C ASN A 610 7.05 -24.21 19.13
N GLY A 611 6.51 -24.66 20.28
CA GLY A 611 7.16 -25.56 21.21
C GLY A 611 8.33 -24.91 21.95
N GLY A 612 8.26 -23.62 22.23
CA GLY A 612 9.19 -22.86 23.04
C GLY A 612 8.84 -22.84 24.53
N ILE A 613 9.69 -22.16 25.30
CA ILE A 613 9.44 -21.93 26.73
C ILE A 613 8.40 -20.81 26.90
N ASP A 614 7.74 -20.80 28.06
CA ASP A 614 6.92 -19.65 28.43
C ASP A 614 7.84 -18.50 28.84
N ILE A 615 7.78 -17.40 28.10
CA ILE A 615 8.57 -16.20 28.37
C ILE A 615 7.85 -15.23 29.31
N ASP A 616 6.62 -15.56 29.76
CA ASP A 616 5.74 -14.69 30.49
C ASP A 616 5.40 -13.35 29.80
N ILE A 617 4.62 -12.51 30.46
CA ILE A 617 4.22 -11.19 29.98
C ILE A 617 4.80 -10.16 30.95
N ALA A 618 5.42 -9.10 30.43
CA ALA A 618 5.93 -8.00 31.24
C ALA A 618 4.79 -7.34 32.03
N GLY A 619 4.90 -7.37 33.37
CA GLY A 619 3.92 -6.84 34.31
C GLY A 619 3.64 -7.75 35.47
N SER A 620 2.90 -7.27 36.48
CA SER A 620 2.58 -8.01 37.69
C SER A 620 1.53 -9.10 37.43
N ALA A 621 1.64 -10.22 38.13
CA ALA A 621 0.75 -11.38 37.98
C ALA A 621 -0.75 -11.03 38.12
N GLU A 622 -1.07 -10.02 38.93
CA GLU A 622 -2.44 -9.57 39.18
C GLU A 622 -3.08 -8.94 37.91
N ASN A 623 -2.28 -8.33 37.05
CA ASN A 623 -2.71 -7.63 35.85
C ASN A 623 -2.78 -8.52 34.60
N LEU A 624 -2.09 -9.66 34.58
CA LEU A 624 -1.99 -10.53 33.39
C LEU A 624 -3.34 -10.98 32.83
N LYS A 625 -4.34 -11.19 33.70
CA LYS A 625 -5.69 -11.56 33.25
C LYS A 625 -6.34 -10.45 32.44
N ALA A 626 -6.15 -9.19 32.84
CA ALA A 626 -6.69 -8.04 32.13
C ALA A 626 -5.96 -7.82 30.80
N TYR A 627 -4.64 -8.00 30.77
CA TYR A 627 -3.82 -7.89 29.58
C TYR A 627 -4.21 -8.92 28.53
N ASN A 628 -4.30 -10.19 28.92
CA ASN A 628 -4.73 -11.28 28.04
C ASN A 628 -6.16 -11.05 27.52
N SER A 629 -7.09 -10.61 28.38
CA SER A 629 -8.47 -10.31 27.96
C SER A 629 -8.52 -9.21 26.91
N ALA A 630 -7.74 -8.14 27.05
CA ALA A 630 -7.68 -7.06 26.06
C ALA A 630 -7.07 -7.55 24.73
N TYR A 631 -6.03 -8.39 24.80
CA TYR A 631 -5.44 -9.02 23.62
C TYR A 631 -6.43 -9.95 22.90
N ASP A 632 -7.15 -10.80 23.63
CA ASP A 632 -8.15 -11.73 23.06
C ASP A 632 -9.28 -10.98 22.37
N LYS A 633 -9.76 -9.89 22.97
CA LYS A 633 -10.76 -9.00 22.36
C LYS A 633 -10.23 -8.29 21.09
N MET A 634 -8.96 -7.98 21.06
CA MET A 634 -8.34 -7.44 19.85
C MET A 634 -8.28 -8.52 18.75
N VAL A 635 -7.91 -9.73 19.08
CA VAL A 635 -7.84 -10.84 18.12
C VAL A 635 -9.21 -11.25 17.61
N SER A 636 -10.26 -11.22 18.47
CA SER A 636 -11.64 -11.48 18.08
C SER A 636 -12.27 -10.35 17.24
N GLY A 637 -11.61 -9.19 17.16
CA GLY A 637 -12.14 -8.00 16.45
C GLY A 637 -13.12 -7.15 17.27
N GLU A 638 -13.31 -7.47 18.57
CA GLU A 638 -14.14 -6.65 19.48
C GLU A 638 -13.47 -5.32 19.84
N LEU A 639 -12.14 -5.28 19.86
CA LEU A 639 -11.37 -4.07 20.11
C LEU A 639 -10.41 -3.79 18.93
N SER A 640 -10.23 -2.52 18.60
CA SER A 640 -9.11 -2.13 17.77
C SER A 640 -7.78 -2.31 18.53
N ARG A 641 -6.64 -2.39 17.81
CA ARG A 641 -5.32 -2.43 18.46
C ARG A 641 -5.11 -1.23 19.38
N ILE A 642 -5.57 -0.05 18.97
CA ILE A 642 -5.46 1.19 19.75
C ILE A 642 -6.27 1.10 21.04
N ASP A 643 -7.51 0.60 20.97
CA ASP A 643 -8.36 0.48 22.14
C ASP A 643 -7.89 -0.61 23.10
N ALA A 644 -7.32 -1.71 22.57
CA ALA A 644 -6.68 -2.73 23.38
C ALA A 644 -5.42 -2.19 24.09
N ALA A 645 -4.57 -1.42 23.39
CA ALA A 645 -3.42 -0.75 23.99
C ALA A 645 -3.83 0.23 25.10
N LYS A 646 -4.87 1.04 24.87
CA LYS A 646 -5.43 1.93 25.90
C LYS A 646 -5.98 1.16 27.11
N ALA A 647 -6.66 0.05 26.88
CA ALA A 647 -7.22 -0.78 27.95
C ALA A 647 -6.11 -1.38 28.82
N ILE A 648 -5.04 -1.91 28.20
CA ILE A 648 -3.87 -2.40 28.92
C ILE A 648 -3.15 -1.25 29.64
N GLY A 649 -2.86 -0.14 28.96
CA GLY A 649 -2.19 1.03 29.54
C GLY A 649 -2.90 1.58 30.77
N LYS A 650 -4.23 1.58 30.78
CA LYS A 650 -5.02 2.00 31.94
C LYS A 650 -4.82 1.09 33.17
N VAL A 651 -4.68 -0.20 32.96
CA VAL A 651 -4.36 -1.17 34.02
C VAL A 651 -2.91 -1.02 34.44
N TYR A 652 -2.01 -0.94 33.46
CA TYR A 652 -0.57 -0.75 33.63
C TYR A 652 -0.26 0.47 34.50
N GLY A 653 -0.84 1.61 34.19
CA GLY A 653 -0.61 2.87 34.90
C GLY A 653 -0.94 2.86 36.38
N LYS A 654 -1.88 2.00 36.82
CA LYS A 654 -2.32 1.89 38.21
C LYS A 654 -1.70 0.72 38.96
N GLY A 655 -1.45 -0.38 38.24
CA GLY A 655 -1.06 -1.66 38.83
C GLY A 655 0.43 -1.99 38.72
N GLU A 656 1.17 -1.29 37.85
CA GLU A 656 2.62 -1.52 37.70
C GLU A 656 3.44 -0.44 38.40
N ILE A 657 4.61 -0.83 38.92
CA ILE A 657 5.58 0.07 39.56
C ILE A 657 6.74 0.32 38.56
N ALA A 658 7.06 1.56 38.31
CA ALA A 658 8.16 1.92 37.40
C ALA A 658 9.51 1.47 38.00
N SER A 659 10.31 0.80 37.17
CA SER A 659 11.61 0.24 37.56
C SER A 659 12.50 1.28 38.26
N GLY A 660 13.14 0.89 39.35
CA GLY A 660 14.00 1.75 40.16
C GLY A 660 13.26 2.82 40.98
N THR A 661 11.92 2.78 41.05
CA THR A 661 11.09 3.73 41.80
C THR A 661 10.05 3.01 42.67
N ASN A 662 9.36 3.75 43.56
CA ASN A 662 8.19 3.26 44.29
C ASN A 662 6.89 3.88 43.74
N LEU A 663 6.92 4.45 42.51
CA LEU A 663 5.79 5.13 41.90
C LEU A 663 5.09 4.21 40.91
N ASN A 664 3.75 4.23 40.91
CA ASN A 664 3.02 3.66 39.79
C ASN A 664 3.26 4.48 38.52
N TYR A 665 2.99 3.91 37.35
CA TYR A 665 3.29 4.54 36.08
C TYR A 665 2.51 5.84 35.81
N ASN A 666 1.29 6.00 36.38
CA ASN A 666 0.55 7.27 36.31
C ASN A 666 1.33 8.39 37.02
N ASP A 667 1.84 8.12 38.22
CA ASP A 667 2.57 9.12 39.03
C ASP A 667 3.97 9.35 38.44
N TYR A 668 4.61 8.29 37.96
CA TYR A 668 5.90 8.35 37.31
C TYR A 668 5.87 9.26 36.07
N TYR A 669 4.99 8.98 35.09
CA TYR A 669 4.86 9.84 33.91
C TYR A 669 4.33 11.23 34.25
N GLY A 670 3.41 11.33 35.22
CA GLY A 670 2.92 12.62 35.70
C GLY A 670 3.99 13.55 36.26
N GLY A 671 5.13 13.01 36.70
CA GLY A 671 6.30 13.76 37.15
C GLY A 671 7.15 14.36 36.04
N PHE A 672 6.99 13.94 34.78
CA PHE A 672 7.73 14.44 33.61
C PHE A 672 6.97 15.52 32.82
N TYR A 673 5.68 15.70 33.06
CA TYR A 673 4.90 16.71 32.35
C TYR A 673 5.40 18.12 32.65
N GLY A 674 5.80 18.85 31.62
CA GLY A 674 6.30 20.24 31.72
C GLY A 674 7.78 20.41 32.10
N LYS A 675 8.57 19.31 32.08
CA LYS A 675 10.03 19.35 32.31
C LYS A 675 10.81 19.37 31.01
#